data_a5e6265d8725b9bbe899b5c8ca98f73a
#
_entry.id   a5e6265d8725b9bbe899b5c8ca98f73a
#
_cell.length_a   1.000
_cell.length_b   1.000
_cell.length_c   1.000
_cell.angle_alpha   90.00
_cell.angle_beta   90.00
_cell.angle_gamma   90.00
#
_symmetry.space_group_name_H-M   'P 1'
#
loop_
_entity.id
_entity.type
_entity.pdbx_description
1 polymer ?
#
loop_
_entity_poly.entity_id
_entity_poly.type
_entity_poly.pdbx_seq_one_letter_code
_entity_poly.pdbx_strand_id
1 'polypeptide(L)'
;VERYVCIHGHFYQPPRENPWLETIAPQHSAHPYHDWNERIAAECYTPNTASRILDGDGRIIHIVNNYSRISFNFGPTLLAWLEKYVPATYHAIIEADRQSRALFAGHGSAIAQAYNHMIMPLANRRDRRTQVLWGIRDFERRFGRMPEGMWLPETAVDIETLETLAECGIRFTILSPYQARAVRKIGATAWQDVSGGRIDTTMPYLQHLPSGRTIAIFFYNGHISRAVAFEGLLYNGDNFAHRLIGGFHERMGPQLVHIATDGETYGHHHPRGDMALAYALHYLERERLARLTNYSAFLTIHPPTHEVQIVERSSWSCFHGIERWRSDCGCSTGGREGWKQTWRAPLRAALDWLRDTLAARFEAAAERLLFDPWAARDDYIHVVLDRSPESVNAFLAEHATRELNAEERIEALHLLEIQRQAMLMYTSCGWFFAELSGIETVQVLHYAARAIQLARALDGDDLEPEFLRRIAEAPSNIPQFGNGRGVYEKLVLPHVVDLRQVAAHYAATSLFNIQTDPQRVYCYTVEQRRHRVMEAGHAKLALGVARVTSTITLESAELRYGVLHLGDQNLIGAVRAEDGAESYADLLHTISPAFERADLADVVQTLTRHFGRLDYSLKSVFYDEQRAIVRAILAPALEETAAAYQRLYDRHTPLISFLTNQGIPLPPEVPQPQSTP
;
A
#
# COMPACT_ATOMS: atom_id res chain seq x y z
N VAL A 1 -34.01 3.02 -28.07
CA VAL A 1 -32.60 3.41 -27.90
C VAL A 1 -31.99 2.50 -26.85
N GLU A 2 -30.88 1.82 -27.17
CA GLU A 2 -30.17 0.99 -26.22
C GLU A 2 -29.32 1.88 -25.33
N ARG A 3 -29.73 2.00 -24.05
CA ARG A 3 -29.09 2.83 -23.04
C ARG A 3 -28.38 1.92 -22.01
N TYR A 4 -27.07 2.16 -21.81
CA TYR A 4 -26.24 1.42 -20.89
C TYR A 4 -25.58 2.36 -19.88
N VAL A 5 -25.42 1.89 -18.66
CA VAL A 5 -24.71 2.60 -17.59
C VAL A 5 -23.58 1.71 -17.07
N CYS A 6 -22.40 2.28 -16.92
CA CYS A 6 -21.25 1.67 -16.26
C CYS A 6 -20.63 2.66 -15.29
N ILE A 7 -20.46 2.27 -14.03
CA ILE A 7 -19.74 3.05 -13.02
C ILE A 7 -18.43 2.36 -12.77
N HIS A 8 -17.32 3.10 -12.84
CA HIS A 8 -16.00 2.58 -12.51
C HIS A 8 -15.46 3.20 -11.22
N GLY A 9 -15.07 2.34 -10.28
CA GLY A 9 -14.36 2.70 -9.06
C GLY A 9 -12.90 2.28 -9.14
N HIS A 10 -11.98 3.25 -9.03
CA HIS A 10 -10.56 3.02 -8.85
C HIS A 10 -10.27 2.94 -7.35
N PHE A 11 -10.21 1.74 -6.78
CA PHE A 11 -9.93 1.50 -5.38
C PHE A 11 -8.42 1.32 -5.17
N TYR A 12 -7.81 2.28 -4.49
CA TYR A 12 -6.37 2.31 -4.38
C TYR A 12 -5.93 2.93 -3.05
N GLN A 13 -4.99 2.24 -2.39
CA GLN A 13 -4.12 2.84 -1.38
C GLN A 13 -2.67 2.64 -1.80
N PRO A 14 -1.80 3.64 -1.59
CA PRO A 14 -0.38 3.47 -1.84
C PRO A 14 0.18 2.34 -0.98
N PRO A 15 1.22 1.64 -1.44
CA PRO A 15 1.93 0.70 -0.59
C PRO A 15 2.45 1.43 0.64
N ARG A 16 2.21 0.85 1.83
CA ARG A 16 2.50 1.46 3.14
C ARG A 16 3.38 0.57 4.00
N GLU A 17 3.66 -0.64 3.54
CA GLU A 17 4.45 -1.61 4.27
C GLU A 17 5.90 -1.11 4.42
N ASN A 18 6.40 -1.21 5.66
CA ASN A 18 7.81 -1.04 5.93
C ASN A 18 8.59 -2.10 5.12
N PRO A 19 9.55 -1.70 4.26
CA PRO A 19 10.20 -2.64 3.33
C PRO A 19 11.14 -3.65 4.00
N TRP A 20 11.45 -3.47 5.27
CA TRP A 20 12.23 -4.42 6.07
C TRP A 20 11.39 -5.45 6.79
N LEU A 21 10.14 -5.09 7.16
CA LEU A 21 9.25 -5.93 7.97
C LEU A 21 8.07 -6.50 7.18
N GLU A 22 7.79 -6.01 5.99
CA GLU A 22 6.64 -6.37 5.14
C GLU A 22 5.30 -6.23 5.90
N THR A 23 5.19 -5.20 6.73
CA THR A 23 3.99 -4.83 7.48
C THR A 23 3.85 -3.32 7.59
N ILE A 24 2.63 -2.85 7.83
CA ILE A 24 2.36 -1.43 8.02
C ILE A 24 2.57 -1.08 9.48
N ALA A 25 3.39 -0.05 9.75
CA ALA A 25 3.52 0.52 11.08
C ALA A 25 2.29 1.39 11.43
N PRO A 26 1.96 1.57 12.74
CA PRO A 26 0.86 2.44 13.15
C PRO A 26 0.98 3.84 12.58
N GLN A 27 -0.10 4.35 11.98
CA GLN A 27 -0.15 5.68 11.38
C GLN A 27 -1.06 6.59 12.21
N HIS A 28 -0.50 7.53 12.97
CA HIS A 28 -1.25 8.40 13.87
C HIS A 28 -2.36 9.21 13.17
N SER A 29 -2.16 9.58 11.91
CA SER A 29 -3.16 10.30 11.12
C SER A 29 -4.39 9.48 10.78
N ALA A 30 -4.33 8.15 10.93
CA ALA A 30 -5.46 7.24 10.71
C ALA A 30 -6.30 7.00 11.99
N HIS A 31 -5.91 7.58 13.15
CA HIS A 31 -6.62 7.38 14.42
C HIS A 31 -8.16 7.48 14.26
N PRO A 32 -8.97 6.60 14.88
CA PRO A 32 -8.63 5.56 15.88
C PRO A 32 -8.13 4.22 15.31
N TYR A 33 -8.00 4.09 14.01
CA TYR A 33 -7.52 2.89 13.33
C TYR A 33 -6.00 2.78 13.41
N HIS A 34 -5.48 1.58 13.23
CA HIS A 34 -4.05 1.29 13.25
C HIS A 34 -3.32 2.03 12.12
N ASP A 35 -3.87 1.95 10.91
CA ASP A 35 -3.33 2.54 9.70
C ASP A 35 -4.42 2.95 8.71
N TRP A 36 -4.04 3.61 7.62
CA TRP A 36 -4.98 4.07 6.61
C TRP A 36 -5.67 2.94 5.84
N ASN A 37 -5.03 1.79 5.65
CA ASN A 37 -5.68 0.65 5.00
C ASN A 37 -6.83 0.11 5.86
N GLU A 38 -6.62 -0.02 7.17
CA GLU A 38 -7.66 -0.44 8.11
C GLU A 38 -8.82 0.55 8.12
N ARG A 39 -8.52 1.84 8.20
CA ARG A 39 -9.54 2.90 8.20
C ARG A 39 -10.38 2.89 6.94
N ILE A 40 -9.75 2.89 5.78
CA ILE A 40 -10.48 2.91 4.50
C ILE A 40 -11.23 1.59 4.28
N ALA A 41 -10.68 0.46 4.72
CA ALA A 41 -11.40 -0.81 4.65
C ALA A 41 -12.70 -0.77 5.46
N ALA A 42 -12.68 -0.22 6.67
CA ALA A 42 -13.87 -0.08 7.51
C ALA A 42 -14.88 0.95 6.95
N GLU A 43 -14.40 2.06 6.40
CA GLU A 43 -15.26 3.16 5.94
C GLU A 43 -15.79 2.95 4.50
N CYS A 44 -15.09 2.18 3.66
CA CYS A 44 -15.39 2.05 2.23
C CYS A 44 -15.43 0.60 1.72
N TYR A 45 -14.30 -0.15 1.82
CA TYR A 45 -14.19 -1.41 1.09
C TYR A 45 -15.16 -2.48 1.62
N THR A 46 -15.24 -2.65 2.93
CA THR A 46 -16.16 -3.59 3.57
C THR A 46 -17.63 -3.21 3.38
N PRO A 47 -18.06 -1.95 3.60
CA PRO A 47 -19.44 -1.55 3.34
C PRO A 47 -19.94 -1.85 1.91
N ASN A 48 -19.10 -1.63 0.89
CA ASN A 48 -19.45 -1.91 -0.49
C ASN A 48 -19.68 -3.40 -0.80
N THR A 49 -19.20 -4.32 0.04
CA THR A 49 -19.51 -5.77 -0.11
C THR A 49 -20.92 -6.15 0.29
N ALA A 50 -21.58 -5.30 1.09
CA ALA A 50 -22.91 -5.58 1.66
C ALA A 50 -23.73 -4.29 1.85
N SER A 51 -23.81 -3.47 0.79
CA SER A 51 -24.53 -2.20 0.82
C SER A 51 -26.04 -2.40 0.96
N ARG A 52 -26.66 -1.59 1.80
CA ARG A 52 -28.09 -1.66 2.11
C ARG A 52 -28.88 -0.73 1.22
N ILE A 53 -29.97 -1.24 0.64
CA ILE A 53 -30.98 -0.46 -0.05
C ILE A 53 -32.18 -0.34 0.88
N LEU A 54 -32.63 0.90 1.12
CA LEU A 54 -33.74 1.19 2.03
C LEU A 54 -35.00 1.57 1.25
N ASP A 55 -36.17 1.30 1.81
CA ASP A 55 -37.44 1.86 1.36
C ASP A 55 -37.68 3.28 1.93
N GLY A 56 -38.84 3.86 1.59
CA GLY A 56 -39.23 5.20 2.08
C GLY A 56 -39.40 5.31 3.60
N ASP A 57 -39.59 4.19 4.28
CA ASP A 57 -39.70 4.11 5.74
C ASP A 57 -38.36 3.81 6.43
N GLY A 58 -37.28 3.71 5.67
CA GLY A 58 -35.94 3.41 6.20
C GLY A 58 -35.67 1.94 6.50
N ARG A 59 -36.52 1.02 6.03
CA ARG A 59 -36.35 -0.43 6.20
C ARG A 59 -35.46 -0.99 5.10
N ILE A 60 -34.60 -1.94 5.45
CA ILE A 60 -33.75 -2.64 4.46
C ILE A 60 -34.61 -3.53 3.58
N ILE A 61 -34.62 -3.26 2.27
CA ILE A 61 -35.32 -4.09 1.27
C ILE A 61 -34.35 -5.02 0.50
N HIS A 62 -33.10 -4.61 0.34
CA HIS A 62 -32.04 -5.42 -0.27
C HIS A 62 -30.69 -5.16 0.39
N ILE A 63 -29.83 -6.20 0.36
CA ILE A 63 -28.40 -6.10 0.65
C ILE A 63 -27.68 -6.58 -0.60
N VAL A 64 -26.80 -5.75 -1.15
CA VAL A 64 -26.12 -6.01 -2.42
C VAL A 64 -24.62 -5.81 -2.31
N ASN A 65 -23.85 -6.59 -3.07
CA ASN A 65 -22.44 -6.37 -3.27
C ASN A 65 -22.25 -5.44 -4.48
N ASN A 66 -21.87 -4.20 -4.24
CA ASN A 66 -21.70 -3.20 -5.29
C ASN A 66 -20.67 -3.62 -6.34
N TYR A 67 -19.59 -4.30 -5.93
CA TYR A 67 -18.54 -4.76 -6.85
C TYR A 67 -19.04 -5.71 -7.93
N SER A 68 -20.13 -6.45 -7.71
CA SER A 68 -20.73 -7.29 -8.74
C SER A 68 -21.48 -6.53 -9.83
N ARG A 69 -21.75 -5.24 -9.61
CA ARG A 69 -22.63 -4.40 -10.47
C ARG A 69 -21.93 -3.21 -11.10
N ILE A 70 -20.70 -2.91 -10.67
CA ILE A 70 -19.85 -1.84 -11.19
C ILE A 70 -18.60 -2.41 -11.83
N SER A 71 -17.94 -1.65 -12.70
CA SER A 71 -16.55 -1.92 -13.08
C SER A 71 -15.62 -1.40 -11.99
N PHE A 72 -14.53 -2.12 -11.70
CA PHE A 72 -13.59 -1.70 -10.67
C PHE A 72 -12.18 -2.22 -10.93
N ASN A 73 -11.20 -1.56 -10.34
CA ASN A 73 -9.89 -2.11 -10.08
C ASN A 73 -9.51 -1.89 -8.62
N PHE A 74 -8.69 -2.77 -8.09
CA PHE A 74 -8.02 -2.62 -6.80
C PHE A 74 -6.52 -2.57 -7.00
N GLY A 75 -5.83 -1.75 -6.21
CA GLY A 75 -4.38 -1.76 -6.15
C GLY A 75 -3.86 -3.14 -5.72
N PRO A 76 -2.88 -3.75 -6.43
CA PRO A 76 -2.37 -5.08 -6.10
C PRO A 76 -1.84 -5.22 -4.67
N THR A 77 -1.10 -4.22 -4.18
CA THR A 77 -0.60 -4.21 -2.79
C THR A 77 -1.73 -4.08 -1.77
N LEU A 78 -2.79 -3.33 -2.10
CA LEU A 78 -3.99 -3.25 -1.27
C LEU A 78 -4.73 -4.59 -1.23
N LEU A 79 -4.86 -5.30 -2.35
CA LEU A 79 -5.46 -6.65 -2.36
C LEU A 79 -4.64 -7.65 -1.53
N ALA A 80 -3.32 -7.58 -1.59
CA ALA A 80 -2.44 -8.41 -0.76
C ALA A 80 -2.66 -8.12 0.74
N TRP A 81 -2.83 -6.87 1.11
CA TRP A 81 -3.15 -6.46 2.47
C TRP A 81 -4.54 -6.95 2.91
N LEU A 82 -5.58 -6.77 2.06
CA LEU A 82 -6.93 -7.25 2.34
C LEU A 82 -6.98 -8.78 2.50
N GLU A 83 -6.28 -9.53 1.65
CA GLU A 83 -6.18 -10.99 1.74
C GLU A 83 -5.69 -11.44 3.11
N LYS A 84 -4.70 -10.73 3.67
CA LYS A 84 -4.07 -11.06 4.95
C LYS A 84 -4.86 -10.56 6.16
N TYR A 85 -5.35 -9.33 6.13
CA TYR A 85 -5.89 -8.65 7.31
C TYR A 85 -7.42 -8.53 7.35
N VAL A 86 -8.09 -8.54 6.18
CA VAL A 86 -9.55 -8.45 6.05
C VAL A 86 -10.07 -9.48 5.03
N PRO A 87 -9.80 -10.78 5.25
CA PRO A 87 -10.03 -11.83 4.27
C PRO A 87 -11.50 -11.95 3.82
N ALA A 88 -12.46 -11.65 4.69
CA ALA A 88 -13.87 -11.67 4.32
C ALA A 88 -14.19 -10.64 3.21
N THR A 89 -13.65 -9.43 3.33
CA THR A 89 -13.81 -8.38 2.31
C THR A 89 -13.08 -8.76 1.02
N TYR A 90 -11.85 -9.28 1.13
CA TYR A 90 -11.09 -9.78 -0.02
C TYR A 90 -11.89 -10.84 -0.80
N HIS A 91 -12.38 -11.88 -0.13
CA HIS A 91 -13.16 -12.93 -0.78
C HIS A 91 -14.46 -12.41 -1.40
N ALA A 92 -15.14 -11.46 -0.76
CA ALA A 92 -16.34 -10.84 -1.30
C ALA A 92 -16.07 -10.02 -2.59
N ILE A 93 -14.90 -9.38 -2.71
CA ILE A 93 -14.46 -8.68 -3.93
C ILE A 93 -14.19 -9.68 -5.06
N ILE A 94 -13.44 -10.76 -4.79
CA ILE A 94 -13.14 -11.79 -5.78
C ILE A 94 -14.44 -12.48 -6.26
N GLU A 95 -15.33 -12.81 -5.33
CA GLU A 95 -16.62 -13.43 -5.63
C GLU A 95 -17.53 -12.50 -6.45
N ALA A 96 -17.47 -11.18 -6.22
CA ALA A 96 -18.22 -10.20 -7.00
C ALA A 96 -17.83 -10.20 -8.48
N ASP A 97 -16.54 -10.34 -8.80
CA ASP A 97 -16.09 -10.50 -10.20
C ASP A 97 -16.66 -11.78 -10.82
N ARG A 98 -16.65 -12.88 -10.07
CA ARG A 98 -17.23 -14.15 -10.53
C ARG A 98 -18.74 -14.03 -10.80
N GLN A 99 -19.47 -13.36 -9.91
CA GLN A 99 -20.91 -13.10 -10.06
C GLN A 99 -21.18 -12.18 -11.26
N SER A 100 -20.38 -11.14 -11.45
CA SER A 100 -20.53 -10.20 -12.55
C SER A 100 -20.40 -10.88 -13.93
N ARG A 101 -19.63 -11.96 -14.05
CA ARG A 101 -19.53 -12.74 -15.28
C ARG A 101 -20.86 -13.37 -15.69
N ALA A 102 -21.67 -13.79 -14.71
CA ALA A 102 -23.01 -14.28 -15.01
C ALA A 102 -23.97 -13.14 -15.44
N LEU A 103 -23.78 -11.94 -14.89
CA LEU A 103 -24.59 -10.76 -15.22
C LEU A 103 -24.24 -10.15 -16.57
N PHE A 104 -22.98 -10.21 -17.01
CA PHE A 104 -22.43 -9.49 -18.14
C PHE A 104 -21.85 -10.43 -19.21
N ALA A 105 -22.61 -11.46 -19.58
CA ALA A 105 -22.32 -12.36 -20.70
C ALA A 105 -20.92 -13.00 -20.68
N GLY A 106 -20.41 -13.37 -19.50
CA GLY A 106 -19.11 -13.98 -19.31
C GLY A 106 -17.97 -13.01 -19.01
N HIS A 107 -18.22 -11.70 -19.09
CA HIS A 107 -17.22 -10.67 -18.82
C HIS A 107 -17.22 -10.24 -17.34
N GLY A 108 -16.07 -10.38 -16.66
CA GLY A 108 -15.91 -9.92 -15.29
C GLY A 108 -15.79 -8.40 -15.18
N SER A 109 -16.24 -7.86 -14.05
CA SER A 109 -16.26 -6.42 -13.78
C SER A 109 -14.91 -5.85 -13.31
N ALA A 110 -14.03 -6.70 -12.75
CA ALA A 110 -12.69 -6.30 -12.37
C ALA A 110 -11.80 -6.06 -13.60
N ILE A 111 -10.97 -5.04 -13.55
CA ILE A 111 -9.87 -4.80 -14.49
C ILE A 111 -8.55 -4.74 -13.73
N ALA A 112 -7.43 -4.97 -14.42
CA ALA A 112 -6.11 -4.88 -13.83
C ALA A 112 -5.65 -3.44 -13.61
N GLN A 113 -4.54 -3.28 -12.90
CA GLN A 113 -3.83 -2.02 -12.71
C GLN A 113 -2.33 -2.24 -12.93
N ALA A 114 -1.60 -1.22 -13.40
CA ALA A 114 -0.14 -1.22 -13.36
C ALA A 114 0.34 -1.40 -11.89
N TYR A 115 1.19 -2.39 -11.64
CA TYR A 115 1.38 -3.01 -10.32
C TYR A 115 1.68 -2.03 -9.17
N ASN A 116 2.72 -1.19 -9.31
CA ASN A 116 3.14 -0.27 -8.25
C ASN A 116 2.54 1.15 -8.38
N HIS A 117 1.53 1.34 -9.19
CA HIS A 117 0.91 2.66 -9.42
C HIS A 117 1.93 3.71 -9.90
N MET A 118 2.81 3.32 -10.78
CA MET A 118 3.83 4.17 -11.39
C MET A 118 3.22 5.02 -12.50
N ILE A 119 3.67 6.27 -12.66
CA ILE A 119 3.29 7.12 -13.80
C ILE A 119 3.95 6.55 -15.05
N MET A 120 3.20 5.82 -15.84
CA MET A 120 3.70 4.99 -16.93
C MET A 120 4.48 5.77 -18.00
N PRO A 121 4.06 7.00 -18.41
CA PRO A 121 4.83 7.81 -19.34
C PRO A 121 6.20 8.31 -18.82
N LEU A 122 6.43 8.23 -17.50
CA LEU A 122 7.73 8.56 -16.88
C LEU A 122 8.59 7.33 -16.62
N ALA A 123 8.05 6.12 -16.81
CA ALA A 123 8.80 4.88 -16.65
C ALA A 123 9.68 4.63 -17.88
N ASN A 124 10.86 4.05 -17.66
CA ASN A 124 11.64 3.50 -18.76
C ASN A 124 10.95 2.28 -19.37
N ARG A 125 11.36 1.85 -20.56
CA ARG A 125 10.69 0.76 -21.30
C ARG A 125 10.65 -0.56 -20.51
N ARG A 126 11.72 -0.92 -19.81
CA ARG A 126 11.78 -2.17 -19.03
C ARG A 126 10.84 -2.14 -17.84
N ASP A 127 10.86 -1.06 -17.07
CA ASP A 127 9.99 -0.89 -15.89
C ASP A 127 8.51 -0.83 -16.30
N ARG A 128 8.19 -0.12 -17.38
CA ARG A 128 6.85 -0.05 -17.94
C ARG A 128 6.31 -1.44 -18.28
N ARG A 129 7.11 -2.25 -18.96
CA ARG A 129 6.75 -3.64 -19.30
C ARG A 129 6.54 -4.49 -18.04
N THR A 130 7.50 -4.48 -17.11
CA THR A 130 7.38 -5.22 -15.85
C THR A 130 6.14 -4.82 -15.06
N GLN A 131 5.83 -3.51 -14.98
CA GLN A 131 4.64 -3.02 -14.28
C GLN A 131 3.33 -3.55 -14.87
N VAL A 132 3.23 -3.64 -16.18
CA VAL A 132 2.07 -4.21 -16.88
C VAL A 132 2.00 -5.72 -16.63
N LEU A 133 3.10 -6.45 -16.82
CA LEU A 133 3.14 -7.90 -16.60
C LEU A 133 2.82 -8.28 -15.15
N TRP A 134 3.39 -7.58 -14.18
CA TRP A 134 3.11 -7.83 -12.76
C TRP A 134 1.64 -7.54 -12.41
N GLY A 135 1.07 -6.49 -12.97
CA GLY A 135 -0.36 -6.20 -12.82
C GLY A 135 -1.25 -7.30 -13.39
N ILE A 136 -0.88 -7.85 -14.55
CA ILE A 136 -1.59 -8.97 -15.19
C ILE A 136 -1.47 -10.25 -14.34
N ARG A 137 -0.26 -10.62 -13.90
CA ARG A 137 -0.02 -11.86 -13.14
C ARG A 137 -0.68 -11.83 -11.76
N ASP A 138 -0.65 -10.69 -11.05
CA ASP A 138 -1.39 -10.51 -9.80
C ASP A 138 -2.90 -10.69 -10.03
N PHE A 139 -3.42 -10.08 -11.10
CA PHE A 139 -4.83 -10.20 -11.47
C PHE A 139 -5.23 -11.64 -11.80
N GLU A 140 -4.44 -12.35 -12.62
CA GLU A 140 -4.69 -13.75 -12.97
C GLU A 140 -4.72 -14.65 -11.74
N ARG A 141 -3.76 -14.47 -10.82
CA ARG A 141 -3.70 -15.23 -9.57
C ARG A 141 -4.96 -15.04 -8.72
N ARG A 142 -5.47 -13.80 -8.62
CA ARG A 142 -6.60 -13.47 -7.75
C ARG A 142 -7.95 -13.76 -8.38
N PHE A 143 -8.15 -13.35 -9.61
CA PHE A 143 -9.45 -13.44 -10.30
C PHE A 143 -9.58 -14.69 -11.18
N GLY A 144 -8.51 -15.47 -11.38
CA GLY A 144 -8.52 -16.73 -12.12
C GLY A 144 -8.80 -16.57 -13.61
N ARG A 145 -8.50 -15.41 -14.18
CA ARG A 145 -8.68 -15.10 -15.60
C ARG A 145 -7.71 -14.01 -16.07
N MET A 146 -7.46 -13.95 -17.37
CA MET A 146 -6.75 -12.82 -17.99
C MET A 146 -7.57 -11.53 -17.86
N PRO A 147 -6.96 -10.38 -17.50
CA PRO A 147 -7.66 -9.10 -17.51
C PRO A 147 -7.92 -8.63 -18.94
N GLU A 148 -9.11 -8.11 -19.21
CA GLU A 148 -9.44 -7.52 -20.52
C GLU A 148 -9.05 -6.04 -20.59
N GLY A 149 -9.15 -5.32 -19.47
CA GLY A 149 -8.78 -3.92 -19.35
C GLY A 149 -7.74 -3.69 -18.27
N MET A 150 -7.08 -2.53 -18.37
CA MET A 150 -6.13 -2.09 -17.35
C MET A 150 -6.34 -0.60 -17.04
N TRP A 151 -6.42 -0.29 -15.74
CA TRP A 151 -6.37 1.07 -15.24
C TRP A 151 -4.93 1.58 -15.23
N LEU A 152 -4.72 2.74 -15.83
CA LEU A 152 -3.44 3.44 -15.76
C LEU A 152 -3.40 4.37 -14.54
N PRO A 153 -2.34 4.34 -13.74
CA PRO A 153 -2.18 5.23 -12.59
C PRO A 153 -2.38 6.69 -13.00
N GLU A 154 -3.28 7.40 -12.29
CA GLU A 154 -3.67 8.78 -12.58
C GLU A 154 -4.21 9.00 -14.02
N THR A 155 -4.67 7.93 -14.67
CA THR A 155 -4.96 7.88 -16.12
C THR A 155 -3.81 8.40 -16.99
N ALA A 156 -2.59 8.44 -16.45
CA ALA A 156 -1.42 8.97 -17.16
C ALA A 156 -1.07 8.11 -18.38
N VAL A 157 -1.04 8.73 -19.55
CA VAL A 157 -0.96 8.03 -20.83
C VAL A 157 -0.03 8.71 -21.82
N ASP A 158 0.63 7.88 -22.62
CA ASP A 158 1.28 8.18 -23.89
C ASP A 158 1.17 6.97 -24.82
N ILE A 159 1.54 7.13 -26.09
CA ILE A 159 1.47 6.06 -27.08
C ILE A 159 2.35 4.86 -26.70
N GLU A 160 3.51 5.08 -26.12
CA GLU A 160 4.40 4.00 -25.68
C GLU A 160 3.79 3.15 -24.55
N THR A 161 3.01 3.78 -23.66
CA THR A 161 2.24 3.07 -22.63
C THR A 161 1.15 2.22 -23.26
N LEU A 162 0.37 2.79 -24.19
CA LEU A 162 -0.69 2.04 -24.90
C LEU A 162 -0.11 0.89 -25.73
N GLU A 163 1.05 1.08 -26.35
CA GLU A 163 1.76 0.01 -27.06
C GLU A 163 2.10 -1.15 -26.13
N THR A 164 2.63 -0.84 -24.94
CA THR A 164 2.97 -1.86 -23.94
C THR A 164 1.72 -2.62 -23.45
N LEU A 165 0.59 -1.92 -23.25
CA LEU A 165 -0.67 -2.56 -22.89
C LEU A 165 -1.12 -3.53 -23.98
N ALA A 166 -1.13 -3.09 -25.25
CA ALA A 166 -1.55 -3.90 -26.39
C ALA A 166 -0.62 -5.11 -26.64
N GLU A 167 0.71 -4.92 -26.49
CA GLU A 167 1.69 -6.02 -26.54
C GLU A 167 1.42 -7.11 -25.49
N CYS A 168 0.98 -6.72 -24.29
CA CYS A 168 0.65 -7.62 -23.19
C CYS A 168 -0.80 -8.15 -23.25
N GLY A 169 -1.56 -7.88 -24.31
CA GLY A 169 -2.89 -8.43 -24.53
C GLY A 169 -4.04 -7.66 -23.85
N ILE A 170 -3.81 -6.47 -23.34
CA ILE A 170 -4.86 -5.61 -22.79
C ILE A 170 -5.66 -5.00 -23.95
N ARG A 171 -6.98 -5.13 -23.87
CA ARG A 171 -7.91 -4.72 -24.94
C ARG A 171 -8.38 -3.28 -24.83
N PHE A 172 -8.46 -2.73 -23.60
CA PHE A 172 -8.93 -1.36 -23.38
C PHE A 172 -8.35 -0.71 -22.14
N THR A 173 -8.41 0.62 -22.11
CA THR A 173 -8.18 1.46 -20.92
C THR A 173 -9.23 2.56 -20.85
N ILE A 174 -9.25 3.28 -19.70
CA ILE A 174 -10.22 4.34 -19.41
C ILE A 174 -9.45 5.64 -19.20
N LEU A 175 -9.86 6.70 -19.86
CA LEU A 175 -9.20 8.01 -19.80
C LEU A 175 -10.21 9.13 -19.51
N SER A 176 -9.69 10.28 -19.08
CA SER A 176 -10.46 11.51 -18.95
C SER A 176 -10.82 12.08 -20.32
N PRO A 177 -12.01 12.71 -20.50
CA PRO A 177 -12.39 13.33 -21.78
C PRO A 177 -11.39 14.41 -22.23
N TYR A 178 -10.66 15.04 -21.32
CA TYR A 178 -9.63 16.04 -21.63
C TYR A 178 -8.36 15.43 -22.27
N GLN A 179 -8.24 14.10 -22.24
CA GLN A 179 -7.11 13.37 -22.83
C GLN A 179 -7.35 12.97 -24.29
N ALA A 180 -8.51 13.31 -24.85
CA ALA A 180 -8.81 13.17 -26.27
C ALA A 180 -8.39 14.44 -27.04
N ARG A 181 -7.69 14.27 -28.16
CA ARG A 181 -7.26 15.36 -29.05
C ARG A 181 -8.16 15.48 -30.24
N ALA A 182 -8.33 14.43 -31.03
CA ALA A 182 -9.10 14.41 -32.25
C ALA A 182 -9.73 13.04 -32.46
N VAL A 183 -10.86 13.02 -33.16
CA VAL A 183 -11.59 11.80 -33.58
C VAL A 183 -11.92 11.81 -35.06
N ARG A 184 -12.08 10.62 -35.62
CA ARG A 184 -12.67 10.44 -36.94
C ARG A 184 -13.47 9.14 -37.00
N LYS A 185 -14.45 9.07 -37.88
CA LYS A 185 -15.13 7.81 -38.20
C LYS A 185 -14.15 6.85 -38.87
N ILE A 186 -14.19 5.57 -38.56
CA ILE A 186 -13.32 4.56 -39.18
C ILE A 186 -13.53 4.58 -40.69
N GLY A 187 -12.44 4.70 -41.43
CA GLY A 187 -12.42 4.83 -42.90
C GLY A 187 -12.58 6.27 -43.43
N ALA A 188 -12.84 7.25 -42.55
CA ALA A 188 -12.85 8.68 -42.98
C ALA A 188 -11.42 9.24 -42.99
N THR A 189 -11.19 10.29 -43.77
CA THR A 189 -9.89 10.97 -43.91
C THR A 189 -9.74 12.15 -42.96
N ALA A 190 -10.82 12.87 -42.69
CA ALA A 190 -10.82 14.10 -41.91
C ALA A 190 -10.89 13.83 -40.40
N TRP A 191 -10.01 14.47 -39.67
CA TRP A 191 -10.02 14.48 -38.20
C TRP A 191 -10.80 15.69 -37.70
N GLN A 192 -11.64 15.47 -36.69
CA GLN A 192 -12.34 16.49 -35.93
C GLN A 192 -11.61 16.73 -34.60
N ASP A 193 -11.28 17.98 -34.31
CA ASP A 193 -10.73 18.37 -33.02
C ASP A 193 -11.80 18.26 -31.91
N VAL A 194 -11.49 17.48 -30.88
CA VAL A 194 -12.32 17.28 -29.67
C VAL A 194 -11.59 17.63 -28.40
N SER A 195 -10.45 18.33 -28.49
CA SER A 195 -9.68 18.78 -27.35
C SER A 195 -10.53 19.65 -26.40
N GLY A 196 -10.10 19.72 -25.11
CA GLY A 196 -10.86 20.44 -24.09
C GLY A 196 -12.12 19.71 -23.60
N GLY A 197 -12.16 18.39 -23.74
CA GLY A 197 -13.26 17.56 -23.23
C GLY A 197 -14.50 17.52 -24.10
N ARG A 198 -14.41 17.92 -25.39
CA ARG A 198 -15.53 17.97 -26.34
C ARG A 198 -15.87 16.64 -27.02
N ILE A 199 -15.18 15.57 -26.65
CA ILE A 199 -15.43 14.22 -27.16
C ILE A 199 -16.80 13.70 -26.72
N ASP A 200 -17.48 12.92 -27.59
CA ASP A 200 -18.65 12.15 -27.18
C ASP A 200 -18.25 11.00 -26.28
N THR A 201 -18.60 11.10 -25.01
CA THR A 201 -18.23 10.11 -23.98
C THR A 201 -19.17 8.90 -23.93
N THR A 202 -20.11 8.76 -24.86
CA THR A 202 -21.13 7.70 -24.83
C THR A 202 -20.78 6.50 -25.70
N MET A 203 -19.55 6.39 -26.21
CA MET A 203 -19.07 5.28 -27.03
C MET A 203 -17.57 5.03 -26.84
N PRO A 204 -17.05 3.83 -27.19
CA PRO A 204 -15.64 3.54 -27.24
C PRO A 204 -14.99 4.04 -28.51
N TYR A 205 -13.67 4.25 -28.46
CA TYR A 205 -12.84 4.69 -29.58
C TYR A 205 -11.68 3.74 -29.81
N LEU A 206 -11.17 3.67 -31.04
CA LEU A 206 -10.04 2.85 -31.42
C LEU A 206 -8.78 3.71 -31.57
N GLN A 207 -7.73 3.41 -30.82
CA GLN A 207 -6.42 4.01 -31.00
C GLN A 207 -5.53 3.06 -31.80
N HIS A 208 -5.03 3.53 -32.95
CA HIS A 208 -4.00 2.84 -33.71
C HIS A 208 -2.61 3.11 -33.13
N LEU A 209 -1.80 2.11 -33.09
CA LEU A 209 -0.47 2.13 -32.47
C LEU A 209 0.62 1.93 -33.54
N PRO A 210 1.87 2.40 -33.29
CA PRO A 210 2.97 2.31 -34.24
C PRO A 210 3.29 0.88 -34.72
N SER A 211 3.07 -0.12 -33.89
CA SER A 211 3.26 -1.54 -34.23
C SER A 211 2.22 -2.11 -35.18
N GLY A 212 1.18 -1.35 -35.50
CA GLY A 212 -0.01 -1.82 -36.23
C GLY A 212 -1.08 -2.45 -35.34
N ARG A 213 -0.83 -2.61 -34.02
CA ARG A 213 -1.84 -3.02 -33.04
C ARG A 213 -2.85 -1.91 -32.82
N THR A 214 -3.91 -2.26 -32.13
CA THR A 214 -4.96 -1.31 -31.72
C THR A 214 -5.34 -1.58 -30.26
N ILE A 215 -5.83 -0.53 -29.61
CA ILE A 215 -6.41 -0.62 -28.26
C ILE A 215 -7.67 0.24 -28.21
N ALA A 216 -8.70 -0.24 -27.51
CA ALA A 216 -9.91 0.55 -27.30
C ALA A 216 -9.75 1.52 -26.12
N ILE A 217 -10.31 2.70 -26.24
CA ILE A 217 -10.28 3.72 -25.19
C ILE A 217 -11.71 4.16 -24.87
N PHE A 218 -12.04 4.19 -23.60
CA PHE A 218 -13.27 4.77 -23.07
C PHE A 218 -12.94 6.10 -22.41
N PHE A 219 -13.65 7.17 -22.78
CA PHE A 219 -13.53 8.48 -22.14
C PHE A 219 -14.75 8.72 -21.25
N TYR A 220 -14.54 8.71 -19.93
CA TYR A 220 -15.64 8.81 -18.97
C TYR A 220 -16.34 10.19 -19.03
N ASN A 221 -17.60 10.26 -18.59
CA ASN A 221 -18.31 11.53 -18.44
C ASN A 221 -17.73 12.36 -17.30
N GLY A 222 -16.91 13.36 -17.65
CA GLY A 222 -16.19 14.19 -16.69
C GLY A 222 -17.09 15.03 -15.78
N HIS A 223 -18.22 15.51 -16.30
CA HIS A 223 -19.15 16.34 -15.51
C HIS A 223 -19.85 15.53 -14.42
N ILE A 224 -20.32 14.33 -14.73
CA ILE A 224 -20.99 13.47 -13.74
C ILE A 224 -19.94 12.93 -12.75
N SER A 225 -18.76 12.52 -13.21
CA SER A 225 -17.67 12.05 -12.34
C SER A 225 -17.26 13.13 -11.34
N ARG A 226 -17.13 14.38 -11.78
CA ARG A 226 -16.84 15.51 -10.90
C ARG A 226 -17.95 15.77 -9.87
N ALA A 227 -19.23 15.69 -10.31
CA ALA A 227 -20.35 15.86 -9.40
C ALA A 227 -20.39 14.79 -8.31
N VAL A 228 -20.06 13.53 -8.65
CA VAL A 228 -19.92 12.43 -7.70
C VAL A 228 -18.79 12.69 -6.71
N ALA A 229 -17.61 13.09 -7.20
CA ALA A 229 -16.44 13.24 -6.38
C ALA A 229 -16.45 14.50 -5.49
N PHE A 230 -16.98 15.63 -5.99
CA PHE A 230 -16.75 16.95 -5.38
C PHE A 230 -18.01 17.80 -5.17
N GLU A 231 -19.17 17.46 -5.74
CA GLU A 231 -20.37 18.31 -5.71
C GLU A 231 -21.52 17.70 -4.89
N GLY A 232 -21.24 16.65 -4.09
CA GLY A 232 -22.19 16.06 -3.16
C GLY A 232 -23.32 15.25 -3.81
N LEU A 233 -23.16 14.78 -5.05
CA LEU A 233 -24.20 14.02 -5.76
C LEU A 233 -24.60 12.72 -5.04
N LEU A 234 -23.69 12.15 -4.22
CA LEU A 234 -23.94 10.94 -3.43
C LEU A 234 -24.78 11.17 -2.16
N TYR A 235 -25.16 12.40 -1.83
CA TYR A 235 -26.08 12.63 -0.70
C TYR A 235 -27.52 12.15 -1.00
N ASN A 236 -27.84 11.96 -2.28
CA ASN A 236 -29.17 11.50 -2.68
C ASN A 236 -29.08 10.54 -3.88
N GLY A 237 -29.48 9.28 -3.69
CA GLY A 237 -29.42 8.25 -4.72
C GLY A 237 -30.36 8.47 -5.91
N ASP A 238 -31.54 9.12 -5.71
CA ASP A 238 -32.42 9.49 -6.82
C ASP A 238 -31.78 10.53 -7.74
N ASN A 239 -31.19 11.58 -7.15
CA ASN A 239 -30.47 12.61 -7.90
C ASN A 239 -29.30 12.00 -8.67
N PHE A 240 -28.60 11.04 -8.08
CA PHE A 240 -27.51 10.34 -8.74
C PHE A 240 -28.02 9.54 -9.95
N ALA A 241 -29.09 8.75 -9.80
CA ALA A 241 -29.69 8.00 -10.88
C ALA A 241 -30.17 8.93 -12.02
N HIS A 242 -30.87 10.00 -11.70
CA HIS A 242 -31.34 10.98 -12.70
C HIS A 242 -30.19 11.71 -13.41
N ARG A 243 -29.10 12.01 -12.68
CA ARG A 243 -27.90 12.62 -13.29
C ARG A 243 -27.26 11.66 -14.31
N LEU A 244 -27.21 10.35 -14.03
CA LEU A 244 -26.73 9.35 -14.99
C LEU A 244 -27.61 9.31 -16.23
N ILE A 245 -28.94 9.30 -16.06
CA ILE A 245 -29.89 9.34 -17.23
C ILE A 245 -29.75 10.62 -18.02
N GLY A 246 -29.51 11.76 -17.39
CA GLY A 246 -29.26 13.04 -18.06
C GLY A 246 -27.97 13.08 -18.90
N GLY A 247 -27.12 12.06 -18.79
CA GLY A 247 -25.91 11.92 -19.63
C GLY A 247 -26.15 11.34 -21.02
N PHE A 248 -27.35 10.83 -21.32
CA PHE A 248 -27.68 10.34 -22.66
C PHE A 248 -28.05 11.47 -23.61
N HIS A 249 -27.62 11.33 -24.84
CA HIS A 249 -27.93 12.26 -25.91
C HIS A 249 -29.20 11.85 -26.71
N GLU A 250 -29.85 12.81 -27.34
CA GLU A 250 -30.92 12.57 -28.28
C GLU A 250 -30.35 12.13 -29.67
N ARG A 251 -29.78 10.91 -29.71
CA ARG A 251 -29.29 10.30 -30.94
C ARG A 251 -29.72 8.85 -31.07
N MET A 252 -29.73 8.35 -32.31
CA MET A 252 -29.97 6.93 -32.58
C MET A 252 -28.72 6.10 -32.28
N GLY A 253 -28.95 4.82 -31.92
CA GLY A 253 -27.91 3.85 -31.67
C GLY A 253 -27.62 3.64 -30.17
N PRO A 254 -26.75 2.68 -29.86
CA PRO A 254 -26.38 2.36 -28.48
C PRO A 254 -25.57 3.49 -27.87
N GLN A 255 -25.82 3.73 -26.58
CA GLN A 255 -25.11 4.73 -25.80
C GLN A 255 -24.69 4.15 -24.44
N LEU A 256 -23.48 4.42 -24.02
CA LEU A 256 -22.92 4.10 -22.72
C LEU A 256 -22.69 5.39 -21.94
N VAL A 257 -23.49 5.65 -20.93
CA VAL A 257 -23.14 6.66 -19.92
C VAL A 257 -22.26 5.98 -18.88
N HIS A 258 -21.03 6.44 -18.77
CA HIS A 258 -20.09 5.88 -17.79
C HIS A 258 -19.30 6.96 -17.08
N ILE A 259 -18.96 6.66 -15.82
CA ILE A 259 -18.19 7.54 -14.94
C ILE A 259 -17.01 6.77 -14.34
N ALA A 260 -15.97 7.50 -13.98
CA ALA A 260 -14.83 6.97 -13.24
C ALA A 260 -14.42 7.97 -12.15
N THR A 261 -14.24 7.46 -10.95
CA THR A 261 -13.79 8.20 -9.75
C THR A 261 -12.86 7.32 -8.92
N ASP A 262 -12.16 7.95 -7.96
CA ASP A 262 -11.58 7.18 -6.87
C ASP A 262 -12.69 6.39 -6.17
N GLY A 263 -12.44 5.11 -5.91
CA GLY A 263 -13.42 4.20 -5.30
C GLY A 263 -13.74 4.58 -3.86
N GLU A 264 -12.79 5.19 -3.16
CA GLU A 264 -12.94 5.71 -1.80
C GLU A 264 -14.00 6.80 -1.68
N THR A 265 -14.42 7.37 -2.81
CA THR A 265 -15.58 8.27 -2.90
C THR A 265 -16.86 7.62 -2.39
N TYR A 266 -17.01 6.29 -2.59
CA TYR A 266 -18.20 5.53 -2.20
C TYR A 266 -18.12 4.98 -0.76
N GLY A 267 -17.76 5.82 0.20
CA GLY A 267 -17.73 5.44 1.62
C GLY A 267 -16.86 6.37 2.46
N HIS A 268 -15.57 6.51 2.13
CA HIS A 268 -14.64 7.33 2.89
C HIS A 268 -14.85 8.84 2.65
N HIS A 269 -14.82 9.29 1.40
CA HIS A 269 -14.99 10.71 1.08
C HIS A 269 -16.45 11.17 1.29
N HIS A 270 -17.41 10.30 1.01
CA HIS A 270 -18.83 10.54 1.22
C HIS A 270 -19.41 9.40 2.07
N PRO A 271 -19.63 9.60 3.38
CA PRO A 271 -20.26 8.61 4.24
C PRO A 271 -21.59 8.13 3.67
N ARG A 272 -21.82 6.81 3.66
CA ARG A 272 -22.97 6.15 3.02
C ARG A 272 -23.02 6.28 1.49
N GLY A 273 -21.93 6.68 0.83
CA GLY A 273 -21.83 6.73 -0.62
C GLY A 273 -22.05 5.37 -1.29
N ASP A 274 -21.70 4.28 -0.61
CA ASP A 274 -21.99 2.89 -0.99
C ASP A 274 -23.49 2.63 -1.12
N MET A 275 -24.30 3.15 -0.19
CA MET A 275 -25.75 3.01 -0.21
C MET A 275 -26.38 3.84 -1.34
N ALA A 276 -25.89 5.06 -1.58
CA ALA A 276 -26.35 5.89 -2.70
C ALA A 276 -26.04 5.24 -4.05
N LEU A 277 -24.87 4.61 -4.18
CA LEU A 277 -24.49 3.82 -5.35
C LEU A 277 -25.42 2.63 -5.54
N ALA A 278 -25.60 1.81 -4.51
CA ALA A 278 -26.47 0.64 -4.55
C ALA A 278 -27.92 1.01 -4.93
N TYR A 279 -28.45 2.08 -4.33
CA TYR A 279 -29.78 2.57 -4.62
C TYR A 279 -29.91 3.06 -6.06
N ALA A 280 -28.97 3.88 -6.55
CA ALA A 280 -29.03 4.41 -7.91
C ALA A 280 -29.02 3.28 -8.95
N LEU A 281 -28.15 2.28 -8.80
CA LEU A 281 -28.09 1.12 -9.70
C LEU A 281 -29.40 0.31 -9.65
N HIS A 282 -29.95 0.08 -8.47
CA HIS A 282 -31.22 -0.61 -8.29
C HIS A 282 -32.39 0.16 -8.93
N TYR A 283 -32.43 1.49 -8.75
CA TYR A 283 -33.45 2.35 -9.33
C TYR A 283 -33.43 2.31 -10.87
N LEU A 284 -32.24 2.41 -11.49
CA LEU A 284 -32.10 2.34 -12.93
C LEU A 284 -32.63 1.04 -13.52
N GLU A 285 -32.40 -0.10 -12.88
CA GLU A 285 -32.88 -1.40 -13.34
C GLU A 285 -34.38 -1.58 -13.07
N ARG A 286 -34.85 -1.25 -11.85
CA ARG A 286 -36.26 -1.36 -11.45
C ARG A 286 -37.18 -0.56 -12.39
N GLU A 287 -36.80 0.69 -12.66
CA GLU A 287 -37.57 1.58 -13.53
C GLU A 287 -37.25 1.37 -15.03
N ARG A 288 -36.36 0.44 -15.37
CA ARG A 288 -35.94 0.11 -16.75
C ARG A 288 -35.45 1.33 -17.55
N LEU A 289 -34.77 2.24 -16.88
CA LEU A 289 -34.26 3.49 -17.48
C LEU A 289 -32.99 3.27 -18.30
N ALA A 290 -32.15 2.31 -17.87
CA ALA A 290 -30.95 1.88 -18.57
C ALA A 290 -30.57 0.44 -18.15
N ARG A 291 -29.74 -0.23 -18.95
CA ARG A 291 -29.13 -1.51 -18.61
C ARG A 291 -27.78 -1.29 -17.95
N LEU A 292 -27.51 -1.98 -16.87
CA LEU A 292 -26.16 -2.01 -16.31
C LEU A 292 -25.26 -2.86 -17.21
N THR A 293 -23.99 -2.46 -17.30
CA THR A 293 -22.96 -3.17 -18.06
C THR A 293 -21.58 -2.93 -17.47
N ASN A 294 -20.58 -3.68 -17.92
CA ASN A 294 -19.18 -3.35 -17.76
C ASN A 294 -18.53 -3.06 -19.12
N TYR A 295 -17.32 -2.55 -19.12
CA TYR A 295 -16.63 -2.13 -20.34
C TYR A 295 -16.41 -3.28 -21.33
N SER A 296 -16.01 -4.46 -20.84
CA SER A 296 -15.73 -5.62 -21.67
C SER A 296 -16.97 -6.13 -22.40
N ALA A 297 -18.09 -6.23 -21.68
CA ALA A 297 -19.36 -6.65 -22.23
C ALA A 297 -19.87 -5.64 -23.27
N PHE A 298 -19.80 -4.34 -22.95
CA PHE A 298 -20.19 -3.29 -23.88
C PHE A 298 -19.33 -3.29 -25.15
N LEU A 299 -18.01 -3.39 -24.99
CA LEU A 299 -17.05 -3.41 -26.13
C LEU A 299 -17.27 -4.61 -27.06
N THR A 300 -17.68 -5.74 -26.51
CA THR A 300 -17.97 -6.95 -27.30
C THR A 300 -19.23 -6.82 -28.13
N ILE A 301 -20.27 -6.19 -27.59
CA ILE A 301 -21.56 -5.98 -28.27
C ILE A 301 -21.51 -4.77 -29.24
N HIS A 302 -20.80 -3.72 -28.82
CA HIS A 302 -20.71 -2.46 -29.53
C HIS A 302 -19.26 -2.04 -29.76
N PRO A 303 -18.57 -2.62 -30.75
CA PRO A 303 -17.18 -2.28 -31.07
C PRO A 303 -17.04 -0.81 -31.50
N PRO A 304 -15.84 -0.22 -31.41
CA PRO A 304 -15.57 1.15 -31.80
C PRO A 304 -15.92 1.41 -33.27
N THR A 305 -16.57 2.52 -33.50
CA THR A 305 -16.91 3.01 -34.86
C THR A 305 -16.07 4.23 -35.26
N HIS A 306 -15.31 4.78 -34.31
CA HIS A 306 -14.47 5.95 -34.49
C HIS A 306 -13.04 5.66 -33.97
N GLU A 307 -12.09 6.29 -34.62
CA GLU A 307 -10.70 6.35 -34.18
C GLU A 307 -10.47 7.60 -33.34
N VAL A 308 -9.47 7.54 -32.47
CA VAL A 308 -9.09 8.67 -31.64
C VAL A 308 -7.57 8.90 -31.70
N GLN A 309 -7.16 10.15 -31.52
CA GLN A 309 -5.80 10.56 -31.17
C GLN A 309 -5.84 11.10 -29.75
N ILE A 310 -4.98 10.58 -28.88
CA ILE A 310 -4.87 11.04 -27.50
C ILE A 310 -4.00 12.31 -27.39
N VAL A 311 -4.14 13.01 -26.26
CA VAL A 311 -3.19 14.02 -25.80
C VAL A 311 -2.04 13.30 -25.11
N GLU A 312 -0.85 13.35 -25.69
CA GLU A 312 0.36 12.71 -25.19
C GLU A 312 0.77 13.26 -23.83
N ARG A 313 1.24 12.37 -22.95
CA ARG A 313 1.74 12.71 -21.62
C ARG A 313 0.73 13.52 -20.80
N SER A 314 -0.50 13.09 -20.80
CA SER A 314 -1.62 13.68 -20.08
C SER A 314 -2.10 12.78 -18.95
N SER A 315 -2.82 13.35 -17.98
CA SER A 315 -3.42 12.66 -16.85
C SER A 315 -4.71 13.33 -16.40
N TRP A 316 -5.47 12.72 -15.51
CA TRP A 316 -6.74 13.31 -15.02
C TRP A 316 -6.55 14.32 -13.87
N SER A 317 -5.43 14.30 -13.16
CA SER A 317 -5.20 15.09 -11.94
C SER A 317 -4.12 16.16 -12.06
N CYS A 318 -3.59 16.39 -13.28
CA CYS A 318 -2.65 17.47 -13.55
C CYS A 318 -2.98 18.21 -14.84
N PHE A 319 -3.31 19.49 -14.76
CA PHE A 319 -3.59 20.33 -15.94
C PHE A 319 -2.36 20.52 -16.84
N HIS A 320 -1.16 20.25 -16.33
CA HIS A 320 0.11 20.34 -17.07
C HIS A 320 0.57 18.97 -17.60
N GLY A 321 -0.35 18.03 -17.74
CA GLY A 321 -0.08 16.68 -18.23
C GLY A 321 0.41 15.74 -17.13
N ILE A 322 1.71 15.47 -17.07
CA ILE A 322 2.34 14.61 -16.06
C ILE A 322 3.38 15.37 -15.21
N GLU A 323 3.39 16.69 -15.28
CA GLU A 323 4.37 17.53 -14.61
C GLU A 323 4.32 17.43 -13.08
N ARG A 324 3.14 17.11 -12.51
CA ARG A 324 2.97 16.89 -11.07
C ARG A 324 4.00 15.91 -10.49
N TRP A 325 4.43 14.93 -11.27
CA TRP A 325 5.33 13.86 -10.81
C TRP A 325 6.80 14.08 -11.17
N ARG A 326 7.15 15.23 -11.77
CA ARG A 326 8.54 15.53 -12.13
C ARG A 326 8.94 17.00 -12.01
N SER A 327 8.01 17.92 -11.77
CA SER A 327 8.33 19.35 -11.74
C SER A 327 7.41 20.14 -10.78
N ASP A 328 7.75 21.40 -10.55
CA ASP A 328 6.95 22.35 -9.80
C ASP A 328 5.91 23.00 -10.71
N CYS A 329 4.87 22.26 -11.04
CA CYS A 329 3.77 22.74 -11.89
C CYS A 329 2.67 23.50 -11.12
N GLY A 330 2.76 23.61 -9.80
CA GLY A 330 1.75 24.21 -8.94
C GLY A 330 0.56 23.32 -8.57
N CYS A 331 0.35 22.18 -9.25
CA CYS A 331 -0.68 21.21 -8.87
C CYS A 331 -0.30 20.51 -7.57
N SER A 332 -1.14 20.62 -6.52
CA SER A 332 -0.87 20.01 -5.22
C SER A 332 -2.16 19.68 -4.47
N THR A 333 -2.04 18.82 -3.46
CA THR A 333 -3.11 18.42 -2.54
C THR A 333 -2.57 18.48 -1.11
N GLY A 334 -3.38 19.00 -0.16
CA GLY A 334 -3.00 19.11 1.25
C GLY A 334 -1.96 20.19 1.55
N GLY A 335 -1.77 21.17 0.66
CA GLY A 335 -0.82 22.27 0.84
C GLY A 335 -1.31 23.37 1.77
N ARG A 336 -0.37 24.24 2.16
CA ARG A 336 -0.63 25.49 2.87
C ARG A 336 -0.22 26.67 1.99
N GLU A 337 -0.74 27.85 2.28
CA GLU A 337 -0.33 29.07 1.58
C GLU A 337 1.18 29.27 1.64
N GLY A 338 1.79 29.58 0.49
CA GLY A 338 3.23 29.76 0.37
C GLY A 338 4.04 28.48 0.12
N TRP A 339 3.45 27.29 0.25
CA TRP A 339 4.14 26.05 -0.06
C TRP A 339 4.37 25.86 -1.55
N LYS A 340 5.55 25.36 -1.91
CA LYS A 340 5.97 25.10 -3.29
C LYS A 340 6.35 23.63 -3.47
N GLN A 341 6.26 23.16 -4.69
CA GLN A 341 6.61 21.78 -5.05
C GLN A 341 7.96 21.68 -5.79
N THR A 342 8.85 22.63 -5.55
CA THR A 342 10.22 22.69 -6.12
C THR A 342 11.05 21.45 -5.75
N TRP A 343 10.68 20.73 -4.70
CA TRP A 343 11.31 19.48 -4.28
C TRP A 343 11.08 18.30 -5.24
N ARG A 344 10.04 18.36 -6.09
CA ARG A 344 9.65 17.22 -6.97
C ARG A 344 10.70 16.87 -8.00
N ALA A 345 11.28 17.85 -8.67
CA ALA A 345 12.29 17.62 -9.71
C ALA A 345 13.61 17.06 -9.14
N PRO A 346 14.20 17.63 -8.09
CA PRO A 346 15.40 17.07 -7.48
C PRO A 346 15.18 15.66 -6.90
N LEU A 347 14.04 15.40 -6.26
CA LEU A 347 13.70 14.06 -5.79
C LEU A 347 13.66 13.06 -6.95
N ARG A 348 12.97 13.41 -8.05
CA ARG A 348 12.89 12.56 -9.25
C ARG A 348 14.30 12.29 -9.82
N ALA A 349 15.13 13.31 -9.94
CA ALA A 349 16.49 13.17 -10.47
C ALA A 349 17.37 12.28 -9.57
N ALA A 350 17.24 12.39 -8.25
CA ALA A 350 17.99 11.54 -7.32
C ALA A 350 17.57 10.06 -7.43
N LEU A 351 16.26 9.81 -7.53
CA LEU A 351 15.73 8.45 -7.68
C LEU A 351 16.04 7.85 -9.05
N ASP A 352 16.02 8.65 -10.13
CA ASP A 352 16.40 8.21 -11.47
C ASP A 352 17.88 7.81 -11.52
N TRP A 353 18.76 8.60 -10.91
CA TRP A 353 20.15 8.23 -10.75
C TRP A 353 20.33 6.90 -9.98
N LEU A 354 19.63 6.76 -8.87
CA LEU A 354 19.70 5.53 -8.05
C LEU A 354 19.21 4.32 -8.85
N ARG A 355 18.03 4.42 -9.49
CA ARG A 355 17.48 3.35 -10.35
C ARG A 355 18.45 2.92 -11.43
N ASP A 356 19.03 3.89 -12.17
CA ASP A 356 19.91 3.60 -13.29
C ASP A 356 21.23 2.97 -12.82
N THR A 357 21.76 3.41 -11.68
CA THR A 357 22.92 2.80 -11.04
C THR A 357 22.63 1.36 -10.60
N LEU A 358 21.49 1.14 -9.96
CA LEU A 358 21.06 -0.20 -9.52
C LEU A 358 20.78 -1.13 -10.71
N ALA A 359 20.22 -0.61 -11.81
CA ALA A 359 19.98 -1.40 -13.02
C ALA A 359 21.28 -1.89 -13.67
N ALA A 360 22.29 -1.00 -13.78
CA ALA A 360 23.60 -1.39 -14.30
C ALA A 360 24.30 -2.45 -13.43
N ARG A 361 24.23 -2.33 -12.10
CA ARG A 361 24.75 -3.34 -11.17
C ARG A 361 24.00 -4.65 -11.28
N PHE A 362 22.67 -4.60 -11.40
CA PHE A 362 21.83 -5.76 -11.59
C PHE A 362 22.24 -6.53 -12.85
N GLU A 363 22.39 -5.87 -14.01
CA GLU A 363 22.83 -6.52 -15.24
C GLU A 363 24.17 -7.23 -15.04
N ALA A 364 25.19 -6.50 -14.56
CA ALA A 364 26.54 -7.03 -14.41
C ALA A 364 26.64 -8.23 -13.43
N ALA A 365 25.89 -8.20 -12.33
CA ALA A 365 25.96 -9.25 -11.33
C ALA A 365 25.04 -10.44 -11.66
N ALA A 366 23.86 -10.19 -12.23
CA ALA A 366 22.86 -11.22 -12.46
C ALA A 366 23.18 -12.14 -13.65
N GLU A 367 23.91 -11.67 -14.68
CA GLU A 367 24.26 -12.47 -15.86
C GLU A 367 24.99 -13.79 -15.53
N ARG A 368 25.74 -13.87 -14.44
CA ARG A 368 26.40 -15.10 -14.01
C ARG A 368 25.49 -16.07 -13.29
N LEU A 369 24.36 -15.60 -12.78
CA LEU A 369 23.42 -16.38 -11.97
C LEU A 369 22.14 -16.71 -12.74
N LEU A 370 21.63 -15.78 -13.55
CA LEU A 370 20.37 -15.86 -14.25
C LEU A 370 20.58 -15.87 -15.76
N PHE A 371 19.87 -16.75 -16.46
CA PHE A 371 19.99 -16.91 -17.91
C PHE A 371 19.60 -15.64 -18.67
N ASP A 372 18.48 -15.02 -18.28
CA ASP A 372 18.04 -13.71 -18.75
C ASP A 372 17.56 -12.92 -17.52
N PRO A 373 18.41 -12.01 -16.99
CA PRO A 373 18.09 -11.26 -15.78
C PRO A 373 16.79 -10.46 -15.86
N TRP A 374 16.48 -9.87 -17.02
CA TRP A 374 15.28 -9.06 -17.17
C TRP A 374 14.01 -9.89 -17.31
N ALA A 375 14.07 -11.04 -17.99
CA ALA A 375 12.98 -12.01 -18.01
C ALA A 375 12.73 -12.59 -16.60
N ALA A 376 13.81 -12.89 -15.86
CA ALA A 376 13.69 -13.32 -14.46
C ALA A 376 13.02 -12.22 -13.58
N ARG A 377 13.37 -10.94 -13.77
CA ARG A 377 12.67 -9.86 -13.07
C ARG A 377 11.19 -9.78 -13.45
N ASP A 378 10.85 -9.95 -14.73
CA ASP A 378 9.45 -9.92 -15.17
C ASP A 378 8.64 -11.05 -14.52
N ASP A 379 9.23 -12.23 -14.31
CA ASP A 379 8.57 -13.37 -13.68
C ASP A 379 8.70 -13.42 -12.15
N TYR A 380 9.54 -12.57 -11.56
CA TYR A 380 9.73 -12.53 -10.10
C TYR A 380 8.46 -12.22 -9.31
N ILE A 381 7.44 -11.70 -9.96
CA ILE A 381 6.12 -11.51 -9.35
C ILE A 381 5.55 -12.79 -8.76
N HIS A 382 5.83 -13.96 -9.34
CA HIS A 382 5.39 -15.24 -8.80
C HIS A 382 5.97 -15.49 -7.39
N VAL A 383 7.23 -15.14 -7.17
CA VAL A 383 7.87 -15.18 -5.85
C VAL A 383 7.34 -14.11 -4.91
N VAL A 384 7.08 -12.89 -5.42
CA VAL A 384 6.48 -11.80 -4.61
C VAL A 384 5.10 -12.19 -4.08
N LEU A 385 4.30 -12.89 -4.89
CA LEU A 385 2.95 -13.34 -4.52
C LEU A 385 2.95 -14.61 -3.67
N ASP A 386 4.01 -15.41 -3.73
CA ASP A 386 4.16 -16.66 -2.97
C ASP A 386 5.63 -16.85 -2.57
N ARG A 387 5.94 -16.53 -1.32
CA ARG A 387 7.28 -16.63 -0.72
C ARG A 387 7.61 -18.02 -0.19
N SER A 388 6.81 -19.05 -0.52
CA SER A 388 7.09 -20.42 -0.10
C SER A 388 8.41 -20.92 -0.68
N PRO A 389 9.10 -21.82 0.03
CA PRO A 389 10.33 -22.46 -0.49
C PRO A 389 10.11 -23.12 -1.86
N GLU A 390 8.93 -23.71 -2.07
CA GLU A 390 8.53 -24.38 -3.31
C GLU A 390 8.49 -23.40 -4.48
N SER A 391 7.88 -22.23 -4.28
CA SER A 391 7.79 -21.16 -5.29
C SER A 391 9.17 -20.59 -5.62
N VAL A 392 9.99 -20.31 -4.61
CA VAL A 392 11.37 -19.82 -4.80
C VAL A 392 12.22 -20.86 -5.55
N ASN A 393 12.11 -22.15 -5.19
CA ASN A 393 12.84 -23.23 -5.85
C ASN A 393 12.42 -23.39 -7.31
N ALA A 394 11.11 -23.35 -7.60
CA ALA A 394 10.59 -23.43 -8.97
C ALA A 394 11.09 -22.26 -9.82
N PHE A 395 11.04 -21.04 -9.29
CA PHE A 395 11.55 -19.84 -9.96
C PHE A 395 13.04 -19.92 -10.26
N LEU A 396 13.86 -20.32 -9.29
CA LEU A 396 15.31 -20.47 -9.50
C LEU A 396 15.64 -21.62 -10.46
N ALA A 397 14.88 -22.71 -10.45
CA ALA A 397 15.06 -23.82 -11.40
C ALA A 397 14.78 -23.39 -12.84
N GLU A 398 13.86 -22.45 -13.06
CA GLU A 398 13.50 -21.94 -14.39
C GLU A 398 14.49 -20.89 -14.90
N HIS A 399 14.96 -20.00 -14.03
CA HIS A 399 15.71 -18.80 -14.46
C HIS A 399 17.21 -18.88 -14.21
N ALA A 400 17.70 -19.76 -13.33
CA ALA A 400 19.13 -19.84 -13.04
C ALA A 400 19.91 -20.52 -14.18
N THR A 401 21.13 -20.06 -14.41
CA THR A 401 22.04 -20.65 -15.43
C THR A 401 22.45 -22.07 -15.10
N ARG A 402 22.38 -22.47 -13.84
CA ARG A 402 22.71 -23.78 -13.26
C ARG A 402 22.09 -23.91 -11.87
N GLU A 403 22.24 -25.04 -11.25
CA GLU A 403 21.93 -25.17 -9.83
C GLU A 403 22.82 -24.22 -9.00
N LEU A 404 22.16 -23.31 -8.24
CA LEU A 404 22.83 -22.31 -7.40
C LEU A 404 23.08 -22.87 -6.00
N ASN A 405 24.25 -22.61 -5.45
CA ASN A 405 24.52 -22.88 -4.04
C ASN A 405 23.77 -21.89 -3.11
N ALA A 406 23.87 -22.07 -1.80
CA ALA A 406 23.12 -21.26 -0.83
C ALA A 406 23.45 -19.75 -0.91
N GLU A 407 24.72 -19.39 -1.07
CA GLU A 407 25.17 -18.01 -1.18
C GLU A 407 24.70 -17.36 -2.49
N GLU A 408 24.79 -18.07 -3.58
CA GLU A 408 24.32 -17.62 -4.90
C GLU A 408 22.80 -17.44 -4.95
N ARG A 409 22.05 -18.26 -4.24
CA ARG A 409 20.59 -18.11 -4.10
C ARG A 409 20.24 -16.82 -3.35
N ILE A 410 20.93 -16.52 -2.25
CA ILE A 410 20.80 -15.29 -1.50
C ILE A 410 21.12 -14.10 -2.40
N GLU A 411 22.23 -14.16 -3.14
CA GLU A 411 22.63 -13.11 -4.04
C GLU A 411 21.61 -12.87 -5.17
N ALA A 412 21.08 -13.92 -5.80
CA ALA A 412 20.05 -13.78 -6.82
C ALA A 412 18.78 -13.12 -6.28
N LEU A 413 18.33 -13.51 -5.08
CA LEU A 413 17.17 -12.89 -4.44
C LEU A 413 17.42 -11.43 -4.02
N HIS A 414 18.63 -11.11 -3.53
CA HIS A 414 19.01 -9.71 -3.24
C HIS A 414 18.93 -8.85 -4.51
N LEU A 415 19.47 -9.33 -5.62
CA LEU A 415 19.45 -8.62 -6.90
C LEU A 415 18.01 -8.37 -7.38
N LEU A 416 17.13 -9.35 -7.28
CA LEU A 416 15.72 -9.22 -7.67
C LEU A 416 14.93 -8.30 -6.71
N GLU A 417 15.19 -8.37 -5.40
CA GLU A 417 14.59 -7.46 -4.42
C GLU A 417 15.06 -6.01 -4.61
N ILE A 418 16.32 -5.78 -4.99
CA ILE A 418 16.80 -4.44 -5.38
C ILE A 418 15.93 -3.88 -6.51
N GLN A 419 15.62 -4.67 -7.53
CA GLN A 419 14.78 -4.24 -8.65
C GLN A 419 13.33 -4.00 -8.21
N ARG A 420 12.79 -4.84 -7.31
CA ARG A 420 11.45 -4.63 -6.72
C ARG A 420 11.40 -3.31 -5.96
N GLN A 421 12.36 -3.03 -5.09
CA GLN A 421 12.43 -1.79 -4.33
C GLN A 421 12.62 -0.57 -5.26
N ALA A 422 13.45 -0.70 -6.30
CA ALA A 422 13.66 0.36 -7.29
C ALA A 422 12.38 0.74 -8.05
N MET A 423 11.48 -0.22 -8.31
CA MET A 423 10.17 0.08 -8.90
C MET A 423 9.21 0.71 -7.90
N LEU A 424 9.20 0.27 -6.65
CA LEU A 424 8.38 0.85 -5.57
C LEU A 424 8.72 2.32 -5.28
N MET A 425 9.94 2.77 -5.56
CA MET A 425 10.34 4.18 -5.44
C MET A 425 9.50 5.13 -6.32
N TYR A 426 8.77 4.61 -7.28
CA TYR A 426 8.02 5.43 -8.26
C TYR A 426 6.51 5.40 -8.08
N THR A 427 6.02 4.91 -6.96
CA THR A 427 4.59 5.01 -6.61
C THR A 427 4.12 6.46 -6.72
N SER A 428 3.05 6.71 -7.48
CA SER A 428 2.61 8.08 -7.85
C SER A 428 2.32 8.97 -6.65
N CYS A 429 1.81 8.41 -5.55
CA CYS A 429 1.50 9.16 -4.33
C CYS A 429 2.72 9.85 -3.71
N GLY A 430 3.94 9.38 -4.00
CA GLY A 430 5.17 10.03 -3.53
C GLY A 430 5.37 11.46 -4.01
N TRP A 431 4.69 11.88 -5.09
CA TRP A 431 4.73 13.24 -5.63
C TRP A 431 3.38 13.95 -5.61
N PHE A 432 2.31 13.26 -5.20
CA PHE A 432 0.94 13.79 -5.31
C PHE A 432 0.67 14.93 -4.34
N PHE A 433 1.12 14.81 -3.11
CA PHE A 433 0.88 15.78 -2.05
C PHE A 433 1.86 16.95 -2.09
N ALA A 434 1.62 17.94 -1.22
CA ALA A 434 2.31 19.23 -1.31
C ALA A 434 3.68 19.25 -0.63
N GLU A 435 4.03 18.24 0.21
CA GLU A 435 5.23 18.30 1.06
C GLU A 435 6.06 17.03 1.00
N LEU A 436 7.37 17.24 0.91
CA LEU A 436 8.40 16.19 0.83
C LEU A 436 8.41 15.24 2.06
N SER A 437 8.08 15.74 3.25
CA SER A 437 8.02 14.95 4.49
C SER A 437 6.68 14.26 4.72
N GLY A 438 5.78 14.28 3.71
CA GLY A 438 4.52 13.53 3.75
C GLY A 438 4.78 12.01 3.81
N ILE A 439 3.84 11.28 4.43
CA ILE A 439 4.01 9.83 4.66
C ILE A 439 4.23 9.04 3.38
N GLU A 440 3.64 9.47 2.27
CA GLU A 440 3.77 8.80 0.97
C GLU A 440 5.16 9.04 0.34
N THR A 441 5.70 10.25 0.46
CA THR A 441 7.04 10.56 -0.05
C THR A 441 8.11 9.91 0.84
N VAL A 442 7.92 9.91 2.16
CA VAL A 442 8.80 9.19 3.11
C VAL A 442 8.80 7.69 2.81
N GLN A 443 7.65 7.11 2.45
CA GLN A 443 7.57 5.72 2.04
C GLN A 443 8.41 5.43 0.78
N VAL A 444 8.40 6.32 -0.20
CA VAL A 444 9.28 6.22 -1.39
C VAL A 444 10.75 6.24 -0.99
N LEU A 445 11.13 7.09 -0.03
CA LEU A 445 12.49 7.14 0.50
C LEU A 445 12.88 5.89 1.31
N HIS A 446 11.93 5.22 1.99
CA HIS A 446 12.15 3.92 2.63
C HIS A 446 12.53 2.85 1.59
N TYR A 447 11.85 2.80 0.43
CA TYR A 447 12.20 1.88 -0.64
C TYR A 447 13.59 2.16 -1.21
N ALA A 448 13.96 3.43 -1.39
CA ALA A 448 15.31 3.83 -1.80
C ALA A 448 16.37 3.36 -0.78
N ALA A 449 16.13 3.58 0.51
CA ALA A 449 17.03 3.15 1.58
C ALA A 449 17.20 1.62 1.61
N ARG A 450 16.11 0.87 1.41
CA ARG A 450 16.17 -0.60 1.35
C ARG A 450 16.94 -1.08 0.14
N ALA A 451 16.73 -0.48 -1.03
CA ALA A 451 17.49 -0.80 -2.24
C ALA A 451 19.00 -0.54 -2.06
N ILE A 452 19.37 0.59 -1.46
CA ILE A 452 20.76 0.93 -1.13
C ILE A 452 21.36 -0.08 -0.15
N GLN A 453 20.64 -0.45 0.90
CA GLN A 453 21.10 -1.42 1.89
C GLN A 453 21.35 -2.80 1.25
N LEU A 454 20.44 -3.28 0.40
CA LEU A 454 20.59 -4.54 -0.32
C LEU A 454 21.78 -4.50 -1.29
N ALA A 455 21.97 -3.40 -2.01
CA ALA A 455 23.11 -3.24 -2.91
C ALA A 455 24.45 -3.24 -2.15
N ARG A 456 24.54 -2.52 -1.03
CA ARG A 456 25.73 -2.52 -0.17
C ARG A 456 26.07 -3.91 0.38
N ALA A 457 25.07 -4.73 0.64
CA ALA A 457 25.29 -6.10 1.11
C ALA A 457 25.91 -7.01 0.03
N LEU A 458 25.75 -6.70 -1.25
CA LEU A 458 26.29 -7.49 -2.36
C LEU A 458 27.74 -7.18 -2.70
N ASP A 459 28.10 -5.91 -2.81
CA ASP A 459 29.42 -5.47 -3.33
C ASP A 459 30.21 -4.59 -2.35
N GLY A 460 29.63 -4.25 -1.20
CA GLY A 460 30.25 -3.39 -0.19
C GLY A 460 30.31 -1.91 -0.54
N ASP A 461 29.91 -1.51 -1.77
CA ASP A 461 29.92 -0.12 -2.21
C ASP A 461 28.66 0.60 -1.74
N ASP A 462 28.85 1.72 -1.03
CA ASP A 462 27.79 2.47 -0.39
C ASP A 462 27.30 3.63 -1.28
N LEU A 463 26.10 3.47 -1.84
CA LEU A 463 25.42 4.50 -2.63
C LEU A 463 24.77 5.60 -1.78
N GLU A 464 24.66 5.42 -0.45
CA GLU A 464 23.92 6.35 0.42
C GLU A 464 24.52 7.75 0.45
N PRO A 465 25.86 7.97 0.55
CA PRO A 465 26.43 9.31 0.57
C PRO A 465 26.09 10.13 -0.68
N GLU A 466 26.17 9.52 -1.86
CA GLU A 466 25.86 10.20 -3.12
C GLU A 466 24.34 10.42 -3.26
N PHE A 467 23.51 9.47 -2.84
CA PHE A 467 22.06 9.64 -2.79
C PHE A 467 21.66 10.80 -1.88
N LEU A 468 22.23 10.89 -0.67
CA LEU A 468 22.02 11.98 0.27
C LEU A 468 22.43 13.34 -0.29
N ARG A 469 23.55 13.40 -1.02
CA ARG A 469 23.97 14.63 -1.70
C ARG A 469 22.94 15.10 -2.72
N ARG A 470 22.37 14.18 -3.50
CA ARG A 470 21.36 14.50 -4.53
C ARG A 470 20.02 14.91 -3.95
N ILE A 471 19.51 14.19 -2.95
CA ILE A 471 18.22 14.55 -2.35
C ILE A 471 18.31 15.81 -1.49
N ALA A 472 19.51 16.26 -1.08
CA ALA A 472 19.69 17.54 -0.40
C ALA A 472 19.29 18.74 -1.28
N GLU A 473 19.25 18.55 -2.61
CA GLU A 473 18.77 19.58 -3.56
C GLU A 473 17.23 19.76 -3.53
N ALA A 474 16.48 18.82 -2.89
CA ALA A 474 15.03 18.90 -2.76
C ALA A 474 14.64 19.68 -1.48
N PRO A 475 14.15 20.93 -1.58
CA PRO A 475 13.81 21.72 -0.40
C PRO A 475 12.50 21.23 0.23
N SER A 476 12.45 21.18 1.57
CA SER A 476 11.20 20.98 2.32
C SER A 476 10.54 22.33 2.62
N ASN A 477 9.20 22.39 2.56
CA ASN A 477 8.46 23.55 3.02
C ASN A 477 8.41 23.65 4.56
N ILE A 478 8.85 22.59 5.24
CA ILE A 478 8.89 22.53 6.72
C ILE A 478 10.31 22.80 7.19
N PRO A 479 10.58 23.97 7.84
CA PRO A 479 11.94 24.39 8.18
C PRO A 479 12.75 23.41 9.01
N GLN A 480 12.09 22.62 9.88
CA GLN A 480 12.76 21.62 10.72
C GLN A 480 13.47 20.51 9.94
N PHE A 481 13.04 20.24 8.73
CA PHE A 481 13.69 19.25 7.85
C PHE A 481 14.70 19.90 6.91
N GLY A 482 14.45 21.14 6.48
CA GLY A 482 15.29 21.89 5.55
C GLY A 482 15.21 21.36 4.13
N ASN A 483 15.60 20.11 3.91
CA ASN A 483 15.61 19.46 2.60
C ASN A 483 15.44 17.94 2.69
N GLY A 484 15.54 17.25 1.55
CA GLY A 484 15.37 15.80 1.45
C GLY A 484 16.38 15.00 2.28
N ARG A 485 17.62 15.48 2.46
CA ARG A 485 18.58 14.87 3.35
C ARG A 485 18.10 14.90 4.80
N GLY A 486 17.59 16.04 5.28
CA GLY A 486 17.05 16.16 6.63
C GLY A 486 15.78 15.32 6.85
N VAL A 487 14.94 15.17 5.82
CA VAL A 487 13.81 14.24 5.85
C VAL A 487 14.30 12.79 5.97
N TYR A 488 15.27 12.39 5.15
CA TYR A 488 15.82 11.03 5.16
C TYR A 488 16.48 10.69 6.50
N GLU A 489 17.35 11.56 7.02
CA GLU A 489 18.06 11.36 8.29
C GLU A 489 17.10 11.25 9.50
N LYS A 490 15.99 12.01 9.50
CA LYS A 490 15.05 12.06 10.64
C LYS A 490 13.90 11.08 10.54
N LEU A 491 13.44 10.76 9.33
CA LEU A 491 12.22 9.96 9.12
C LEU A 491 12.47 8.60 8.45
N VAL A 492 13.63 8.36 7.85
CA VAL A 492 13.96 7.11 7.17
C VAL A 492 14.97 6.29 7.94
N LEU A 493 16.15 6.85 8.24
CA LEU A 493 17.23 6.12 8.92
C LEU A 493 16.82 5.44 10.24
N PRO A 494 15.95 6.04 11.10
CA PRO A 494 15.51 5.38 12.31
C PRO A 494 14.68 4.11 12.10
N HIS A 495 14.18 3.88 10.88
CA HIS A 495 13.34 2.73 10.53
C HIS A 495 14.09 1.64 9.74
N VAL A 496 15.37 1.85 9.45
CA VAL A 496 16.21 0.84 8.79
C VAL A 496 16.44 -0.33 9.76
N VAL A 497 16.19 -1.54 9.28
CA VAL A 497 16.29 -2.77 10.06
C VAL A 497 17.34 -3.69 9.45
N ASP A 498 18.14 -4.34 10.31
CA ASP A 498 19.04 -5.43 9.99
C ASP A 498 18.75 -6.68 10.86
N LEU A 499 19.44 -7.78 10.60
CA LEU A 499 19.24 -9.03 11.35
C LEU A 499 19.57 -8.89 12.84
N ARG A 500 20.51 -8.00 13.22
CA ARG A 500 20.87 -7.74 14.61
C ARG A 500 19.73 -7.05 15.35
N GLN A 501 19.08 -6.09 14.69
CA GLN A 501 17.92 -5.42 15.28
C GLN A 501 16.73 -6.36 15.45
N VAL A 502 16.54 -7.31 14.53
CA VAL A 502 15.53 -8.38 14.67
C VAL A 502 15.84 -9.24 15.90
N ALA A 503 17.09 -9.64 16.11
CA ALA A 503 17.50 -10.41 17.30
C ALA A 503 17.32 -9.61 18.60
N ALA A 504 17.64 -8.31 18.60
CA ALA A 504 17.44 -7.43 19.76
C ALA A 504 15.95 -7.27 20.10
N HIS A 505 15.11 -7.07 19.06
CA HIS A 505 13.66 -7.03 19.21
C HIS A 505 13.11 -8.34 19.80
N TYR A 506 13.53 -9.48 19.25
CA TYR A 506 13.17 -10.81 19.75
C TYR A 506 13.50 -10.98 21.24
N ALA A 507 14.73 -10.62 21.62
CA ALA A 507 15.18 -10.70 23.01
C ALA A 507 14.38 -9.77 23.94
N ALA A 508 14.13 -8.54 23.51
CA ALA A 508 13.36 -7.57 24.29
C ALA A 508 11.92 -8.02 24.51
N THR A 509 11.24 -8.49 23.47
CA THR A 509 9.84 -8.94 23.55
C THR A 509 9.69 -10.21 24.39
N SER A 510 10.71 -11.07 24.44
CA SER A 510 10.71 -12.27 25.29
C SER A 510 10.65 -11.94 26.80
N LEU A 511 11.20 -10.79 27.24
CA LEU A 511 11.14 -10.34 28.63
C LEU A 511 9.71 -10.01 29.12
N PHE A 512 8.81 -9.70 28.19
CA PHE A 512 7.44 -9.28 28.51
C PHE A 512 6.40 -10.32 28.09
N ASN A 513 6.80 -11.48 27.54
CA ASN A 513 5.91 -12.53 27.02
C ASN A 513 4.91 -11.99 25.97
N ILE A 514 5.35 -11.08 25.10
CA ILE A 514 4.52 -10.41 24.08
C ILE A 514 4.62 -11.10 22.71
N GLN A 515 5.50 -12.07 22.55
CA GLN A 515 5.68 -12.80 21.30
C GLN A 515 4.41 -13.60 20.94
N THR A 516 3.84 -13.29 19.78
CA THR A 516 2.68 -14.04 19.24
C THR A 516 3.12 -15.37 18.64
N ASP A 517 4.31 -15.41 18.05
CA ASP A 517 4.97 -16.61 17.53
C ASP A 517 6.47 -16.57 17.95
N PRO A 518 6.93 -17.48 18.82
CA PRO A 518 8.31 -17.48 19.30
C PRO A 518 9.34 -17.86 18.22
N GLN A 519 8.89 -18.29 17.03
CA GLN A 519 9.76 -18.65 15.89
C GLN A 519 9.72 -17.61 14.77
N ARG A 520 8.93 -16.55 14.92
CA ARG A 520 8.72 -15.58 13.85
C ARG A 520 8.67 -14.15 14.35
N VAL A 521 9.39 -13.27 13.67
CA VAL A 521 9.33 -11.82 13.81
C VAL A 521 9.05 -11.23 12.43
N TYR A 522 7.78 -10.92 12.14
CA TYR A 522 7.31 -10.43 10.83
C TYR A 522 7.74 -11.34 9.66
N CYS A 523 8.59 -10.83 8.76
CA CYS A 523 9.15 -11.59 7.64
C CYS A 523 10.52 -12.25 7.96
N TYR A 524 10.81 -12.50 9.23
CA TYR A 524 12.00 -13.21 9.68
C TYR A 524 11.61 -14.44 10.49
N THR A 525 12.38 -15.52 10.33
CA THR A 525 12.32 -16.67 11.24
C THR A 525 13.43 -16.56 12.27
N VAL A 526 13.14 -16.97 13.50
CA VAL A 526 14.09 -16.97 14.61
C VAL A 526 14.19 -18.38 15.17
N GLU A 527 15.28 -19.06 14.88
CA GLU A 527 15.59 -20.37 15.45
C GLU A 527 16.37 -20.16 16.74
N GLN A 528 15.70 -20.34 17.86
CA GLN A 528 16.31 -20.27 19.17
C GLN A 528 17.31 -21.42 19.38
N ARG A 529 18.60 -21.12 19.47
CA ARG A 529 19.65 -22.10 19.79
C ARG A 529 19.82 -22.24 21.31
N ARG A 530 19.89 -21.11 22.00
CA ARG A 530 19.98 -21.00 23.46
C ARG A 530 19.20 -19.77 23.90
N HIS A 531 18.46 -19.87 24.99
CA HIS A 531 17.70 -18.74 25.53
C HIS A 531 17.49 -18.95 27.03
N ARG A 532 17.76 -17.92 27.78
CA ARG A 532 17.51 -17.89 29.22
C ARG A 532 17.01 -16.51 29.63
N VAL A 533 15.89 -16.51 30.31
CA VAL A 533 15.38 -15.33 31.01
C VAL A 533 15.59 -15.51 32.48
N MET A 534 16.09 -14.47 33.14
CA MET A 534 16.29 -14.42 34.59
C MET A 534 15.58 -13.20 35.14
N GLU A 535 15.05 -13.31 36.36
CA GLU A 535 14.34 -12.23 37.05
C GLU A 535 14.93 -12.02 38.46
N ALA A 536 15.13 -10.75 38.84
CA ALA A 536 15.58 -10.33 40.16
C ALA A 536 14.85 -9.03 40.54
N GLY A 537 13.82 -9.15 41.40
CA GLY A 537 12.92 -8.03 41.69
C GLY A 537 12.21 -7.51 40.46
N HIS A 538 12.40 -6.23 40.13
CA HIS A 538 11.85 -5.63 38.89
C HIS A 538 12.76 -5.80 37.67
N ALA A 539 14.01 -6.24 37.89
CA ALA A 539 14.95 -6.43 36.79
C ALA A 539 14.74 -7.78 36.11
N LYS A 540 14.84 -7.78 34.77
CA LYS A 540 14.76 -8.98 33.93
C LYS A 540 15.92 -8.96 32.95
N LEU A 541 16.54 -10.11 32.74
CA LEU A 541 17.66 -10.29 31.82
C LEU A 541 17.40 -11.46 30.89
N ALA A 542 17.40 -11.20 29.56
CA ALA A 542 17.40 -12.23 28.53
C ALA A 542 18.79 -12.36 27.92
N LEU A 543 19.31 -13.59 27.90
CA LEU A 543 20.55 -13.96 27.22
C LEU A 543 20.27 -15.10 26.25
N GLY A 544 20.89 -15.09 25.09
CA GLY A 544 20.68 -16.18 24.14
C GLY A 544 21.53 -16.11 22.89
N VAL A 545 21.37 -17.18 22.10
CA VAL A 545 21.89 -17.32 20.74
C VAL A 545 20.73 -17.76 19.86
N ALA A 546 20.52 -17.06 18.77
CA ALA A 546 19.50 -17.40 17.80
C ALA A 546 20.03 -17.24 16.36
N ARG A 547 19.55 -18.08 15.48
CA ARG A 547 19.70 -17.89 14.04
C ARG A 547 18.50 -17.10 13.54
N VAL A 548 18.76 -15.91 12.98
CA VAL A 548 17.76 -15.06 12.36
C VAL A 548 17.89 -15.18 10.84
N THR A 549 16.81 -15.50 10.15
CA THR A 549 16.78 -15.67 8.70
C THR A 549 15.65 -14.83 8.09
N SER A 550 15.97 -14.02 7.07
CA SER A 550 14.96 -13.32 6.25
C SER A 550 14.22 -14.34 5.38
N THR A 551 12.90 -14.34 5.41
CA THR A 551 12.08 -15.17 4.50
C THR A 551 12.01 -14.58 3.09
N ILE A 552 12.50 -13.36 2.88
CA ILE A 552 12.48 -12.66 1.61
C ILE A 552 13.77 -12.93 0.82
N THR A 553 14.93 -12.72 1.45
CA THR A 553 16.25 -12.82 0.81
C THR A 553 17.00 -14.10 1.15
N LEU A 554 16.50 -14.89 2.11
CA LEU A 554 17.15 -16.06 2.70
C LEU A 554 18.48 -15.75 3.41
N GLU A 555 18.85 -14.47 3.54
CA GLU A 555 20.00 -14.05 4.33
C GLU A 555 19.82 -14.50 5.78
N SER A 556 20.88 -15.03 6.38
CA SER A 556 20.84 -15.61 7.72
C SER A 556 22.09 -15.23 8.51
N ALA A 557 21.90 -15.01 9.81
CA ALA A 557 23.01 -14.80 10.74
C ALA A 557 22.76 -15.53 12.06
N GLU A 558 23.82 -16.08 12.64
CA GLU A 558 23.81 -16.62 13.99
C GLU A 558 24.28 -15.52 14.94
N LEU A 559 23.40 -15.12 15.87
CA LEU A 559 23.54 -13.91 16.66
C LEU A 559 23.39 -14.23 18.14
N ARG A 560 24.35 -13.71 18.95
CA ARG A 560 24.27 -13.70 20.40
C ARG A 560 23.68 -12.38 20.87
N TYR A 561 22.76 -12.44 21.82
CA TYR A 561 22.10 -11.26 22.38
C TYR A 561 22.12 -11.26 23.91
N GLY A 562 22.12 -10.04 24.46
CA GLY A 562 21.91 -9.79 25.89
C GLY A 562 21.04 -8.54 26.03
N VAL A 563 19.87 -8.66 26.67
CA VAL A 563 18.96 -7.55 26.90
C VAL A 563 18.53 -7.52 28.36
N LEU A 564 18.77 -6.38 29.01
CA LEU A 564 18.48 -6.12 30.41
C LEU A 564 17.37 -5.06 30.52
N HIS A 565 16.30 -5.39 31.24
CA HIS A 565 15.26 -4.46 31.67
C HIS A 565 15.44 -4.18 33.16
N LEU A 566 15.58 -2.90 33.51
CA LEU A 566 15.85 -2.44 34.87
C LEU A 566 14.58 -1.96 35.60
N GLY A 567 13.44 -2.09 34.96
CA GLY A 567 12.16 -1.51 35.39
C GLY A 567 11.79 -0.28 34.57
N ASP A 568 10.50 0.07 34.53
CA ASP A 568 9.93 1.16 33.77
C ASP A 568 10.38 1.14 32.30
N GLN A 569 10.80 2.27 31.73
CA GLN A 569 11.30 2.40 30.36
C GLN A 569 12.78 2.00 30.18
N ASN A 570 13.47 1.54 31.24
CA ASN A 570 14.91 1.35 31.22
C ASN A 570 15.27 -0.04 30.66
N LEU A 571 15.30 -0.14 29.35
CA LEU A 571 15.73 -1.32 28.61
C LEU A 571 17.02 -1.00 27.88
N ILE A 572 18.06 -1.83 28.10
CA ILE A 572 19.35 -1.76 27.41
C ILE A 572 19.73 -3.13 26.88
N GLY A 573 20.42 -3.17 25.75
CA GLY A 573 20.82 -4.45 25.16
C GLY A 573 21.88 -4.31 24.10
N ALA A 574 22.44 -5.46 23.74
CA ALA A 574 23.39 -5.59 22.65
C ALA A 574 23.22 -6.92 21.90
N VAL A 575 23.65 -6.90 20.64
CA VAL A 575 23.69 -8.07 19.78
C VAL A 575 25.01 -8.10 19.03
N ARG A 576 25.64 -9.26 18.94
CA ARG A 576 26.84 -9.50 18.13
C ARG A 576 26.73 -10.80 17.36
N ALA A 577 27.54 -10.95 16.32
CA ALA A 577 27.67 -12.22 15.64
C ALA A 577 28.20 -13.30 16.63
N GLU A 578 27.70 -14.52 16.50
CA GLU A 578 28.23 -15.68 17.20
C GLU A 578 29.47 -16.17 16.45
N ASP A 579 30.64 -15.71 16.89
CA ASP A 579 31.95 -16.01 16.29
C ASP A 579 32.74 -17.09 17.01
N GLY A 580 32.17 -17.64 18.11
CA GLY A 580 32.81 -18.69 18.93
C GLY A 580 34.00 -18.23 19.77
N ALA A 581 34.40 -16.94 19.69
CA ALA A 581 35.56 -16.42 20.42
C ALA A 581 35.38 -16.41 21.95
N GLU A 582 34.13 -16.28 22.40
CA GLU A 582 33.73 -16.40 23.81
C GLU A 582 32.46 -17.24 23.89
N SER A 583 32.43 -18.27 24.73
CA SER A 583 31.26 -19.14 24.74
C SER A 583 30.06 -18.48 25.48
N TYR A 584 28.86 -18.78 25.01
CA TYR A 584 27.63 -18.44 25.73
C TYR A 584 27.64 -18.95 27.16
N ALA A 585 28.29 -20.12 27.42
CA ALA A 585 28.41 -20.70 28.73
C ALA A 585 29.26 -19.82 29.66
N ASP A 586 30.35 -19.21 29.15
CA ASP A 586 31.22 -18.33 29.92
C ASP A 586 30.51 -17.04 30.30
N LEU A 587 29.77 -16.46 29.36
CA LEU A 587 28.91 -15.30 29.63
C LEU A 587 27.89 -15.62 30.73
N LEU A 588 27.18 -16.72 30.60
CA LEU A 588 26.16 -17.14 31.55
C LEU A 588 26.77 -17.43 32.94
N HIS A 589 27.93 -18.10 33.02
CA HIS A 589 28.63 -18.39 34.23
C HIS A 589 29.09 -17.12 34.98
N THR A 590 29.50 -16.10 34.23
CA THR A 590 29.98 -14.83 34.78
C THR A 590 28.81 -13.94 35.24
N ILE A 591 27.73 -13.85 34.46
CA ILE A 591 26.67 -12.88 34.70
C ILE A 591 25.60 -13.38 35.68
N SER A 592 25.30 -14.70 35.72
CA SER A 592 24.24 -15.24 36.58
C SER A 592 24.43 -14.95 38.06
N PRO A 593 25.63 -15.14 38.66
CA PRO A 593 25.81 -14.84 40.08
C PRO A 593 25.67 -13.37 40.45
N ALA A 594 26.06 -12.46 39.54
CA ALA A 594 25.89 -11.02 39.73
C ALA A 594 24.39 -10.63 39.65
N PHE A 595 23.69 -11.19 38.70
CA PHE A 595 22.26 -10.92 38.52
C PHE A 595 21.41 -11.48 39.68
N GLU A 596 21.71 -12.69 40.17
CA GLU A 596 21.04 -13.32 41.33
C GLU A 596 21.24 -12.51 42.63
N ARG A 597 22.37 -11.82 42.78
CA ARG A 597 22.62 -10.90 43.90
C ARG A 597 22.05 -9.49 43.65
N ALA A 598 21.37 -9.27 42.52
CA ALA A 598 20.91 -7.96 42.11
C ALA A 598 22.02 -6.90 41.99
N ASP A 599 23.27 -7.32 41.73
CA ASP A 599 24.38 -6.42 41.43
C ASP A 599 24.32 -5.97 39.98
N LEU A 600 23.37 -5.05 39.69
CA LEU A 600 23.08 -4.58 38.33
C LEU A 600 24.25 -3.81 37.71
N ALA A 601 25.13 -3.23 38.54
CA ALA A 601 26.33 -2.55 38.06
C ALA A 601 27.32 -3.54 37.44
N ASP A 602 27.57 -4.67 38.10
CA ASP A 602 28.45 -5.73 37.61
C ASP A 602 27.82 -6.42 36.37
N VAL A 603 26.48 -6.59 36.35
CA VAL A 603 25.74 -7.10 35.18
C VAL A 603 25.96 -6.22 33.96
N VAL A 604 25.80 -4.90 34.09
CA VAL A 604 26.00 -3.94 32.97
C VAL A 604 27.47 -3.94 32.52
N GLN A 605 28.41 -3.97 33.44
CA GLN A 605 29.85 -4.04 33.11
C GLN A 605 30.17 -5.34 32.34
N THR A 606 29.63 -6.47 32.81
CA THR A 606 29.81 -7.76 32.16
C THR A 606 29.20 -7.80 30.76
N LEU A 607 27.97 -7.30 30.59
CA LEU A 607 27.38 -7.15 29.27
C LEU A 607 28.25 -6.26 28.36
N THR A 608 28.72 -5.13 28.88
CA THR A 608 29.57 -4.22 28.10
C THR A 608 30.89 -4.87 27.70
N ARG A 609 31.49 -5.68 28.60
CA ARG A 609 32.72 -6.41 28.28
C ARG A 609 32.53 -7.46 27.20
N HIS A 610 31.42 -8.20 27.20
CA HIS A 610 31.13 -9.26 26.26
C HIS A 610 30.61 -8.75 24.91
N PHE A 611 29.78 -7.71 24.89
CA PHE A 611 29.13 -7.21 23.68
C PHE A 611 29.75 -5.92 23.14
N GLY A 612 30.58 -5.25 23.88
CA GLY A 612 31.06 -3.92 23.58
C GLY A 612 30.03 -2.85 23.94
N ARG A 613 29.49 -2.16 22.95
CA ARG A 613 28.50 -1.11 23.16
C ARG A 613 27.08 -1.70 23.32
N LEU A 614 26.32 -1.16 24.28
CA LEU A 614 24.91 -1.52 24.48
C LEU A 614 24.04 -0.51 23.72
N ASP A 615 23.76 -0.80 22.43
CA ASP A 615 23.16 0.14 21.49
C ASP A 615 21.64 0.03 21.39
N TYR A 616 21.06 -1.03 21.95
CA TYR A 616 19.63 -1.27 21.86
C TYR A 616 18.90 -0.79 23.11
N SER A 617 17.71 -0.22 22.88
CA SER A 617 16.83 0.30 23.93
C SER A 617 15.37 0.02 23.57
N LEU A 618 14.43 0.48 24.38
CA LEU A 618 13.01 0.37 24.07
C LEU A 618 12.67 1.01 22.70
N LYS A 619 13.42 2.02 22.26
CA LYS A 619 13.26 2.64 20.92
C LYS A 619 13.66 1.71 19.78
N SER A 620 14.43 0.67 20.03
CA SER A 620 14.85 -0.32 19.04
C SER A 620 13.84 -1.45 18.84
N VAL A 621 12.81 -1.52 19.68
CA VAL A 621 11.69 -2.46 19.54
C VAL A 621 10.75 -1.95 18.46
N PHE A 622 10.23 -2.85 17.63
CA PHE A 622 9.29 -2.47 16.56
C PHE A 622 7.96 -1.96 17.13
N TYR A 623 7.29 -1.13 16.37
CA TYR A 623 6.30 -0.19 16.87
C TYR A 623 5.14 -0.84 17.65
N ASP A 624 4.58 -1.95 17.16
CA ASP A 624 3.41 -2.58 17.81
C ASP A 624 3.80 -3.23 19.13
N GLU A 625 4.91 -3.94 19.16
CA GLU A 625 5.44 -4.56 20.37
C GLU A 625 5.98 -3.52 21.35
N GLN A 626 6.56 -2.43 20.85
CA GLN A 626 6.94 -1.29 21.69
C GLN A 626 5.73 -0.73 22.46
N ARG A 627 4.59 -0.54 21.76
CA ARG A 627 3.33 -0.10 22.38
C ARG A 627 2.80 -1.13 23.36
N ALA A 628 2.90 -2.42 23.03
CA ALA A 628 2.51 -3.50 23.93
C ALA A 628 3.38 -3.55 25.18
N ILE A 629 4.70 -3.38 25.04
CA ILE A 629 5.63 -3.27 26.20
C ILE A 629 5.27 -2.06 27.07
N VAL A 630 5.08 -0.89 26.48
CA VAL A 630 4.68 0.32 27.22
C VAL A 630 3.37 0.10 27.98
N ARG A 631 2.39 -0.56 27.34
CA ARG A 631 1.13 -0.91 28.00
C ARG A 631 1.35 -1.87 29.16
N ALA A 632 2.21 -2.89 28.99
CA ALA A 632 2.55 -3.84 30.07
C ALA A 632 3.25 -3.16 31.25
N ILE A 633 4.16 -2.20 30.97
CA ILE A 633 4.83 -1.40 32.01
C ILE A 633 3.83 -0.53 32.79
N LEU A 634 2.85 0.07 32.08
CA LEU A 634 1.86 0.96 32.70
C LEU A 634 0.66 0.22 33.30
N ALA A 635 0.46 -1.07 32.99
CA ALA A 635 -0.71 -1.83 33.44
C ALA A 635 -0.95 -1.78 34.95
N PRO A 636 0.05 -1.96 35.83
CA PRO A 636 -0.16 -1.89 37.29
C PRO A 636 -0.67 -0.51 37.74
N ALA A 637 -0.10 0.56 37.20
CA ALA A 637 -0.52 1.94 37.52
C ALA A 637 -1.94 2.26 37.00
N LEU A 638 -2.28 1.75 35.82
CA LEU A 638 -3.62 1.88 35.24
C LEU A 638 -4.66 1.09 36.06
N GLU A 639 -4.33 -0.13 36.49
CA GLU A 639 -5.18 -0.95 37.34
C GLU A 639 -5.42 -0.32 38.72
N GLU A 640 -4.37 0.23 39.33
CA GLU A 640 -4.48 0.96 40.59
C GLU A 640 -5.37 2.19 40.45
N THR A 641 -5.18 2.95 39.38
CA THR A 641 -5.99 4.12 39.03
C THR A 641 -7.45 3.73 38.82
N ALA A 642 -7.71 2.68 38.02
CA ALA A 642 -9.07 2.18 37.79
C ALA A 642 -9.73 1.70 39.10
N ALA A 643 -9.01 0.98 39.93
CA ALA A 643 -9.51 0.57 41.25
C ALA A 643 -9.81 1.75 42.19
N ALA A 644 -8.98 2.82 42.12
CA ALA A 644 -9.24 4.04 42.87
C ALA A 644 -10.52 4.75 42.38
N TYR A 645 -10.72 4.85 41.07
CA TYR A 645 -11.95 5.39 40.48
C TYR A 645 -13.17 4.52 40.85
N GLN A 646 -13.06 3.19 40.79
CA GLN A 646 -14.15 2.32 41.16
C GLN A 646 -14.57 2.49 42.63
N ARG A 647 -13.59 2.54 43.54
CA ARG A 647 -13.85 2.80 44.98
C ARG A 647 -14.54 4.17 45.19
N LEU A 648 -14.12 5.19 44.46
CA LEU A 648 -14.74 6.51 44.52
C LEU A 648 -16.19 6.46 44.03
N TYR A 649 -16.42 5.81 42.90
CA TYR A 649 -17.73 5.62 42.30
C TYR A 649 -18.66 4.87 43.28
N ASP A 650 -18.24 3.70 43.77
CA ASP A 650 -19.02 2.86 44.68
C ASP A 650 -19.42 3.63 45.95
N ARG A 651 -18.49 4.41 46.49
CA ARG A 651 -18.73 5.25 47.69
C ARG A 651 -19.76 6.33 47.43
N HIS A 652 -19.84 6.87 46.25
CA HIS A 652 -20.75 7.98 45.91
C HIS A 652 -21.99 7.54 45.10
N THR A 653 -22.10 6.27 44.77
CA THR A 653 -23.27 5.71 44.02
C THR A 653 -24.63 6.10 44.60
N PRO A 654 -24.85 6.07 45.95
CA PRO A 654 -26.16 6.47 46.50
C PRO A 654 -26.50 7.93 46.17
N LEU A 655 -25.53 8.85 46.24
CA LEU A 655 -25.72 10.23 45.90
C LEU A 655 -25.92 10.44 44.41
N ILE A 656 -25.08 9.81 43.59
CA ILE A 656 -25.19 9.87 42.14
C ILE A 656 -26.55 9.35 41.65
N SER A 657 -27.01 8.22 42.18
CA SER A 657 -28.33 7.63 41.87
C SER A 657 -29.46 8.58 42.29
N PHE A 658 -29.37 9.18 43.48
CA PHE A 658 -30.36 10.12 43.94
C PHE A 658 -30.45 11.37 43.01
N LEU A 659 -29.32 11.98 42.66
CA LEU A 659 -29.29 13.13 41.79
C LEU A 659 -29.84 12.82 40.39
N THR A 660 -29.43 11.70 39.81
CA THR A 660 -29.91 11.24 38.50
C THR A 660 -31.41 10.99 38.49
N ASN A 661 -31.95 10.33 39.54
CA ASN A 661 -33.37 10.04 39.66
C ASN A 661 -34.19 11.32 39.86
N GLN A 662 -33.60 12.37 40.38
CA GLN A 662 -34.27 13.70 40.53
C GLN A 662 -34.09 14.56 39.26
N GLY A 663 -33.45 14.08 38.21
CA GLY A 663 -33.19 14.84 36.99
C GLY A 663 -32.18 15.96 37.16
N ILE A 664 -31.35 15.93 38.22
CA ILE A 664 -30.32 16.90 38.47
C ILE A 664 -29.07 16.51 37.65
N PRO A 665 -28.58 17.37 36.74
CA PRO A 665 -27.44 17.04 35.91
C PRO A 665 -26.17 16.88 36.76
N LEU A 666 -25.43 15.83 36.50
CA LEU A 666 -24.13 15.60 37.13
C LEU A 666 -23.06 16.50 36.47
N PRO A 667 -22.05 16.93 37.23
CA PRO A 667 -20.88 17.59 36.62
C PRO A 667 -20.20 16.68 35.58
N PRO A 668 -19.64 17.26 34.50
CA PRO A 668 -19.04 16.47 33.40
C PRO A 668 -17.84 15.64 33.84
N GLU A 669 -17.23 15.98 34.95
CA GLU A 669 -16.09 15.24 35.54
C GLU A 669 -16.53 13.95 36.26
N VAL A 670 -17.81 13.78 36.55
CA VAL A 670 -18.35 12.54 37.14
C VAL A 670 -18.65 11.55 36.02
N PRO A 671 -17.97 10.39 36.00
CA PRO A 671 -18.24 9.37 34.98
C PRO A 671 -19.70 8.93 35.05
N GLN A 672 -20.40 9.04 33.94
CA GLN A 672 -21.78 8.50 33.83
C GLN A 672 -21.71 6.97 33.87
N PRO A 673 -22.64 6.26 34.52
CA PRO A 673 -22.73 4.83 34.43
C PRO A 673 -22.89 4.46 32.95
N GLN A 674 -21.95 3.67 32.42
CA GLN A 674 -22.14 3.08 31.10
C GLN A 674 -23.40 2.22 31.19
N SER A 675 -24.42 2.57 30.45
CA SER A 675 -25.56 1.69 30.20
C SER A 675 -24.99 0.41 29.60
N THR A 676 -25.01 -0.68 30.35
CA THR A 676 -24.70 -2.01 29.84
C THR A 676 -25.53 -2.27 28.60
N PRO A 677 -24.96 -2.76 27.49
CA PRO A 677 -25.66 -2.98 26.23
C PRO A 677 -26.76 -4.06 26.36
#